data_4d3c717d04fe6af22a66582301f9b586
#
_entry.id   4d3c717d04fe6af22a66582301f9b586
#
_cell.length_a   1.000
_cell.length_b   1.000
_cell.length_c   1.000
_cell.angle_alpha   90.00
_cell.angle_beta   90.00
_cell.angle_gamma   90.00
#
_symmetry.space_group_name_H-M   'P 1'
#
loop_
_entity.id
_entity.type
_entity.pdbx_description
1 polymer ?
#
loop_
_entity_poly.entity_id
_entity_poly.type
_entity_poly.pdbx_seq_one_letter_code
_entity_poly.pdbx_strand_id
1 'polypeptide(L)'
;MEKQATVYVVDLGKSLADCHHGRVETDLEYGMRYVWDKITLTMSTDRKTDGVGIVGFRTDETDNELHSSGEEGYANISVLKQLGQFQMQQLEEVKEAVKPSDTDDGDAISAIVVAMEMIKKHTTLKSGKPGKYARKIVLITDGNGFMNSEELDDIAKEINNNDIRLVVIGVDFDDAEYGFKEEDKDLVKSENEKLLRSFTEKCSDGIFGTTAEAIEALATPVVKVTREYNTYTGPLILGDVKKYPETAMSIDVARYFRTKQAKPVSAKSYVDRVTDEPIDVDLPNTDDLTSVTQARTYKVNDTTAPGGKRDVEKDALERGYEYGSTIVPISQSDESITKLQTIKDFSIMGFVPNDYERYLNMGESCITIAQKTNEKARMALSSLIHALHELDSCAVARIIKKDGSDPLIVLLAPLIEPGLEGLIDVPLPFAEDVRAYRFAPLDKVFNSSGGIMEKHKNLPSNDLKAAMSKFVDSMDLSTAGKDDEGEPAEYMAIEDTYSPVLHRISQAIRRRAVKPDEGIPPPPDVLTKWSHPPTELVEKSSGQIEKLIRIADVKKVPAITKAKRNREVVKPISGLDVEALLGREKRQKITVENAIPEFKRALSSTDSTDSVVKVTREMGDTVRTLLKRSTGDSTWGQAGEYLRTMRTELIELIEPDIYNNFIEKFKKQLQNGDFDKYFWFDVVRKNKLGLIHGGEAENTERSEDEARKFYHLNTGELPNRGKV
;
A
#
# COMPACT_ATOMS: atom_id res chain seq x y z
N MET A 1 11.17 17.05 16.37
CA MET A 1 10.70 16.02 17.31
C MET A 1 11.50 16.14 18.59
N GLU A 2 10.82 16.16 19.69
CA GLU A 2 11.40 16.19 21.01
C GLU A 2 12.08 14.86 21.34
N LYS A 3 13.17 14.90 22.12
CA LYS A 3 13.82 13.70 22.61
C LYS A 3 12.96 13.07 23.70
N GLN A 4 12.96 11.76 23.83
CA GLN A 4 12.13 11.05 24.81
C GLN A 4 13.01 10.34 25.85
N ALA A 5 12.58 10.35 27.10
CA ALA A 5 13.19 9.62 28.20
C ALA A 5 12.06 8.97 29.00
N THR A 6 11.84 7.66 28.79
CA THR A 6 10.76 6.91 29.45
C THR A 6 11.36 5.81 30.32
N VAL A 7 10.96 5.75 31.58
CA VAL A 7 11.31 4.66 32.48
C VAL A 7 10.03 3.93 32.87
N TYR A 8 10.06 2.61 32.67
CA TYR A 8 9.02 1.70 33.14
C TYR A 8 9.42 1.18 34.50
N VAL A 9 8.57 1.37 35.48
CA VAL A 9 8.69 0.83 36.85
C VAL A 9 7.72 -0.32 36.94
N VAL A 10 8.25 -1.54 37.04
CA VAL A 10 7.48 -2.77 36.94
C VAL A 10 7.50 -3.51 38.28
N ASP A 11 6.34 -3.81 38.77
CA ASP A 11 6.14 -4.66 39.91
C ASP A 11 6.47 -6.12 39.55
N LEU A 12 7.36 -6.75 40.31
CA LEU A 12 7.77 -8.13 40.11
C LEU A 12 7.44 -9.02 41.31
N GLY A 13 6.60 -8.53 42.23
CA GLY A 13 6.26 -9.25 43.43
C GLY A 13 5.58 -10.59 43.19
N LYS A 14 5.63 -11.44 44.18
CA LYS A 14 5.10 -12.81 44.16
C LYS A 14 3.63 -12.89 43.77
N SER A 15 2.80 -11.89 44.15
CA SER A 15 1.37 -11.81 43.81
C SER A 15 1.10 -11.77 42.31
N LEU A 16 2.04 -11.26 41.52
CA LEU A 16 1.89 -11.16 40.06
C LEU A 16 2.17 -12.47 39.32
N ALA A 17 2.55 -13.55 40.01
CA ALA A 17 2.67 -14.89 39.43
C ALA A 17 1.31 -15.56 39.19
N ASP A 18 0.27 -15.10 39.85
CA ASP A 18 -1.06 -15.69 39.78
C ASP A 18 -1.82 -15.25 38.50
N CYS A 19 -2.83 -16.06 38.15
CA CYS A 19 -3.73 -15.81 37.04
C CYS A 19 -5.11 -15.47 37.58
N HIS A 20 -5.59 -14.26 37.40
CA HIS A 20 -6.90 -13.84 37.89
C HIS A 20 -7.92 -13.65 36.75
N HIS A 21 -9.20 -13.54 37.10
CA HIS A 21 -10.32 -13.25 36.21
C HIS A 21 -10.43 -14.16 34.96
N GLY A 22 -10.04 -15.45 35.10
CA GLY A 22 -10.13 -16.44 34.03
C GLY A 22 -9.08 -16.26 32.92
N ARG A 23 -8.06 -15.43 33.11
CA ARG A 23 -6.92 -15.31 32.20
C ARG A 23 -6.07 -16.59 32.25
N VAL A 24 -5.45 -16.91 31.12
CA VAL A 24 -4.48 -18.02 31.02
C VAL A 24 -3.06 -17.51 31.32
N GLU A 25 -2.81 -16.23 31.13
CA GLU A 25 -1.56 -15.54 31.43
C GLU A 25 -1.53 -15.03 32.87
N THR A 26 -0.32 -14.86 33.41
CA THR A 26 -0.12 -14.26 34.73
C THR A 26 -0.43 -12.77 34.71
N ASP A 27 -0.69 -12.20 35.89
CA ASP A 27 -0.94 -10.77 36.04
C ASP A 27 0.26 -9.92 35.58
N LEU A 28 1.49 -10.44 35.80
CA LEU A 28 2.70 -9.83 35.26
C LEU A 28 2.70 -9.82 33.72
N GLU A 29 2.42 -10.96 33.09
CA GLU A 29 2.36 -11.05 31.63
C GLU A 29 1.30 -10.12 31.04
N TYR A 30 0.16 -10.01 31.72
CA TYR A 30 -0.94 -9.13 31.35
C TYR A 30 -0.52 -7.64 31.42
N GLY A 31 0.09 -7.20 32.53
CA GLY A 31 0.60 -5.83 32.67
C GLY A 31 1.71 -5.51 31.66
N MET A 32 2.59 -6.47 31.41
CA MET A 32 3.71 -6.30 30.48
C MET A 32 3.30 -6.21 28.99
N ARG A 33 2.07 -6.59 28.60
CA ARG A 33 1.59 -6.40 27.23
C ARG A 33 1.74 -4.96 26.75
N TYR A 34 1.35 -4.02 27.60
CA TYR A 34 1.48 -2.59 27.29
C TYR A 34 2.94 -2.19 27.17
N VAL A 35 3.78 -2.61 28.10
CA VAL A 35 5.20 -2.27 28.16
C VAL A 35 5.93 -2.77 26.91
N TRP A 36 5.76 -4.05 26.57
CA TRP A 36 6.40 -4.63 25.38
C TRP A 36 5.98 -3.95 24.09
N ASP A 37 4.70 -3.58 23.96
CA ASP A 37 4.23 -2.85 22.77
C ASP A 37 4.91 -1.48 22.65
N LYS A 38 5.00 -0.73 23.74
CA LYS A 38 5.62 0.61 23.74
C LYS A 38 7.14 0.55 23.54
N ILE A 39 7.83 -0.43 24.14
CA ILE A 39 9.27 -0.65 23.93
C ILE A 39 9.53 -0.97 22.45
N THR A 40 8.82 -1.94 21.89
CA THR A 40 9.01 -2.34 20.49
C THR A 40 8.61 -1.23 19.50
N LEU A 41 7.61 -0.42 19.85
CA LEU A 41 7.28 0.78 19.09
C LEU A 41 8.46 1.77 19.10
N THR A 42 9.07 2.02 20.25
CA THR A 42 10.23 2.91 20.38
C THR A 42 11.43 2.35 19.59
N MET A 43 11.72 1.05 19.70
CA MET A 43 12.76 0.37 18.93
C MET A 43 12.57 0.55 17.42
N SER A 44 11.32 0.45 16.93
CA SER A 44 11.00 0.58 15.50
C SER A 44 11.33 1.95 14.91
N THR A 45 11.50 2.97 15.76
CA THR A 45 11.89 4.32 15.32
C THR A 45 13.37 4.46 15.02
N ASP A 46 14.21 3.56 15.56
CA ASP A 46 15.69 3.57 15.50
C ASP A 46 16.32 4.93 15.91
N ARG A 47 15.65 5.66 16.81
CA ARG A 47 16.11 6.99 17.23
C ARG A 47 17.00 6.88 18.46
N LYS A 48 18.27 7.24 18.33
CA LYS A 48 19.26 7.27 19.42
C LYS A 48 18.89 8.23 20.55
N THR A 49 17.93 9.13 20.33
CA THR A 49 17.48 10.14 21.30
C THR A 49 16.25 9.72 22.09
N ASP A 50 15.69 8.56 21.78
CA ASP A 50 14.52 8.03 22.46
C ASP A 50 15.00 6.91 23.40
N GLY A 51 15.24 7.32 24.65
CA GLY A 51 15.73 6.44 25.70
C GLY A 51 14.59 5.71 26.40
N VAL A 52 14.82 4.41 26.68
CA VAL A 52 13.96 3.56 27.50
C VAL A 52 14.81 2.96 28.61
N GLY A 53 14.30 3.02 29.85
CA GLY A 53 14.84 2.36 31.03
C GLY A 53 13.80 1.48 31.69
N ILE A 54 14.23 0.48 32.42
CA ILE A 54 13.34 -0.44 33.17
C ILE A 54 13.88 -0.62 34.58
N VAL A 55 13.01 -0.40 35.55
CA VAL A 55 13.26 -0.60 36.97
C VAL A 55 12.26 -1.63 37.48
N GLY A 56 12.73 -2.72 38.06
CA GLY A 56 11.89 -3.66 38.78
C GLY A 56 11.86 -3.32 40.28
N PHE A 57 10.73 -3.48 40.92
CA PHE A 57 10.64 -3.46 42.40
C PHE A 57 9.94 -4.71 42.89
N ARG A 58 10.07 -4.96 44.19
CA ARG A 58 9.76 -6.26 44.78
C ARG A 58 10.57 -7.38 44.12
N THR A 59 11.88 -7.11 43.93
CA THR A 59 12.85 -8.03 43.35
C THR A 59 13.61 -8.78 44.43
N ASP A 60 14.03 -10.02 44.15
CA ASP A 60 14.83 -10.80 45.10
C ASP A 60 16.21 -10.20 45.35
N GLU A 61 16.75 -9.49 44.34
CA GLU A 61 18.04 -8.80 44.42
C GLU A 61 17.85 -7.28 44.44
N THR A 62 18.85 -6.59 45.01
CA THR A 62 18.88 -5.11 45.01
C THR A 62 20.04 -4.61 44.15
N ASP A 63 19.72 -3.94 43.07
CA ASP A 63 20.72 -3.32 42.19
C ASP A 63 20.27 -1.92 41.73
N ASN A 64 20.58 -0.92 42.57
CA ASN A 64 20.35 0.48 42.23
C ASN A 64 21.40 1.40 42.87
N GLU A 65 21.60 2.59 42.29
CA GLU A 65 22.64 3.54 42.73
C GLU A 65 22.36 4.13 44.13
N LEU A 66 21.09 4.36 44.48
CA LEU A 66 20.72 4.96 45.77
C LEU A 66 21.05 3.99 46.93
N HIS A 67 20.73 2.72 46.78
CA HIS A 67 21.12 1.70 47.76
C HIS A 67 22.64 1.53 47.83
N SER A 68 23.32 1.56 46.67
CA SER A 68 24.77 1.43 46.59
C SER A 68 25.51 2.63 47.21
N SER A 69 24.89 3.80 47.26
CA SER A 69 25.40 4.99 47.95
C SER A 69 25.14 5.01 49.44
N GLY A 70 24.43 4.01 49.97
CA GLY A 70 24.16 3.86 51.40
C GLY A 70 22.89 4.53 51.89
N GLU A 71 21.99 4.89 50.96
CA GLU A 71 20.67 5.43 51.35
C GLU A 71 19.72 4.29 51.75
N GLU A 72 18.99 4.49 52.84
CA GLU A 72 18.00 3.53 53.33
C GLU A 72 16.69 3.61 52.56
N GLY A 73 15.94 2.49 52.50
CA GLY A 73 14.60 2.48 51.87
C GLY A 73 14.57 2.04 50.41
N TYR A 74 15.70 1.73 49.78
CA TYR A 74 15.78 1.34 48.35
C TYR A 74 16.15 -0.14 48.16
N ALA A 75 15.86 -0.98 49.15
CA ALA A 75 16.04 -2.43 49.06
C ALA A 75 14.98 -3.06 48.13
N ASN A 76 15.28 -4.21 47.56
CA ASN A 76 14.41 -4.98 46.65
C ASN A 76 13.95 -4.18 45.42
N ILE A 77 14.81 -3.24 44.94
CA ILE A 77 14.63 -2.48 43.72
C ILE A 77 15.87 -2.68 42.85
N SER A 78 15.66 -3.14 41.62
CA SER A 78 16.74 -3.44 40.68
C SER A 78 16.54 -2.68 39.34
N VAL A 79 17.61 -2.06 38.86
CA VAL A 79 17.63 -1.43 37.53
C VAL A 79 17.91 -2.50 36.47
N LEU A 80 16.87 -3.06 35.89
CA LEU A 80 16.98 -4.11 34.88
C LEU A 80 17.58 -3.59 33.57
N LYS A 81 17.33 -2.30 33.24
CA LYS A 81 17.88 -1.66 32.07
C LYS A 81 18.11 -0.17 32.33
N GLN A 82 19.34 0.27 32.18
CA GLN A 82 19.70 1.68 32.22
C GLN A 82 19.04 2.47 31.08
N LEU A 83 18.65 3.73 31.37
CA LEU A 83 18.00 4.59 30.39
C LEU A 83 18.90 4.87 29.19
N GLY A 84 18.47 4.44 28.01
CA GLY A 84 19.21 4.60 26.75
C GLY A 84 18.46 4.02 25.57
N GLN A 85 19.14 3.96 24.41
CA GLN A 85 18.57 3.30 23.23
C GLN A 85 18.34 1.81 23.53
N PHE A 86 17.20 1.29 23.08
CA PHE A 86 16.83 -0.11 23.31
C PHE A 86 17.09 -0.93 22.04
N GLN A 87 17.83 -2.03 22.16
CA GLN A 87 18.20 -2.93 21.06
C GLN A 87 17.58 -4.31 21.24
N MET A 88 17.57 -5.13 20.18
CA MET A 88 16.92 -6.44 20.20
C MET A 88 17.54 -7.39 21.24
N GLN A 89 18.88 -7.45 21.34
CA GLN A 89 19.56 -8.25 22.35
C GLN A 89 19.13 -7.89 23.77
N GLN A 90 19.01 -6.59 24.06
CA GLN A 90 18.56 -6.11 25.37
C GLN A 90 17.09 -6.43 25.64
N LEU A 91 16.27 -6.57 24.60
CA LEU A 91 14.88 -7.01 24.76
C LEU A 91 14.82 -8.45 25.29
N GLU A 92 15.67 -9.32 24.81
CA GLU A 92 15.76 -10.71 25.27
C GLU A 92 16.30 -10.79 26.68
N GLU A 93 17.38 -10.08 26.99
CA GLU A 93 17.94 -9.98 28.33
C GLU A 93 16.90 -9.51 29.37
N VAL A 94 16.14 -8.47 29.03
CA VAL A 94 15.10 -7.94 29.93
C VAL A 94 13.91 -8.89 30.04
N LYS A 95 13.51 -9.57 28.97
CA LYS A 95 12.45 -10.60 29.05
C LYS A 95 12.81 -11.73 30.00
N GLU A 96 14.08 -12.13 30.03
CA GLU A 96 14.56 -13.15 30.96
C GLU A 96 14.62 -12.66 32.41
N ALA A 97 14.89 -11.36 32.60
CA ALA A 97 14.96 -10.75 33.93
C ALA A 97 13.58 -10.40 34.52
N VAL A 98 12.57 -10.13 33.65
CA VAL A 98 11.20 -9.82 34.10
C VAL A 98 10.42 -11.07 34.37
N LYS A 99 10.58 -11.58 35.63
CA LYS A 99 9.86 -12.72 36.15
C LYS A 99 9.36 -12.41 37.56
N PRO A 100 8.25 -13.02 37.99
CA PRO A 100 7.81 -12.87 39.38
C PRO A 100 8.90 -13.32 40.34
N SER A 101 9.12 -12.56 41.41
CA SER A 101 10.05 -12.86 42.48
C SER A 101 9.40 -13.75 43.56
N ASP A 102 10.19 -14.21 44.50
CA ASP A 102 9.69 -14.94 45.68
C ASP A 102 9.37 -14.00 46.86
N THR A 103 9.64 -12.70 46.74
CA THR A 103 9.43 -11.68 47.78
C THR A 103 8.24 -10.77 47.49
N ASP A 104 7.64 -10.25 48.56
CA ASP A 104 6.66 -9.17 48.56
C ASP A 104 7.22 -7.87 49.12
N ASP A 105 8.49 -7.88 49.56
CA ASP A 105 9.18 -6.69 50.07
C ASP A 105 9.69 -5.80 48.96
N GLY A 106 9.45 -4.50 49.06
CA GLY A 106 9.85 -3.50 48.09
C GLY A 106 8.75 -2.43 47.91
N ASP A 107 9.15 -1.16 47.78
CA ASP A 107 8.24 -0.02 47.73
C ASP A 107 8.14 0.60 46.35
N ALA A 108 6.94 0.72 45.84
CA ALA A 108 6.65 1.32 44.54
C ALA A 108 7.06 2.83 44.47
N ILE A 109 6.90 3.56 45.58
CA ILE A 109 7.22 4.98 45.64
C ILE A 109 8.74 5.18 45.59
N SER A 110 9.50 4.37 46.35
CA SER A 110 10.96 4.35 46.27
C SER A 110 11.46 4.00 44.85
N ALA A 111 10.80 3.07 44.18
CA ALA A 111 11.13 2.72 42.81
C ALA A 111 10.87 3.89 41.79
N ILE A 112 9.82 4.67 42.03
CA ILE A 112 9.58 5.92 41.25
C ILE A 112 10.73 6.92 41.49
N VAL A 113 11.25 7.05 42.71
CA VAL A 113 12.40 7.92 43.01
C VAL A 113 13.66 7.44 42.27
N VAL A 114 13.94 6.14 42.27
CA VAL A 114 15.05 5.56 41.48
C VAL A 114 14.89 5.88 39.99
N ALA A 115 13.69 5.74 39.45
CA ALA A 115 13.39 6.07 38.05
C ALA A 115 13.57 7.57 37.75
N MET A 116 13.16 8.44 38.68
CA MET A 116 13.32 9.89 38.59
C MET A 116 14.81 10.29 38.56
N GLU A 117 15.64 9.72 39.45
CA GLU A 117 17.09 9.98 39.44
C GLU A 117 17.75 9.48 38.14
N MET A 118 17.33 8.34 37.62
CA MET A 118 17.80 7.81 36.32
C MET A 118 17.46 8.80 35.18
N ILE A 119 16.25 9.35 35.16
CA ILE A 119 15.84 10.38 34.18
C ILE A 119 16.66 11.66 34.34
N LYS A 120 16.82 12.15 35.55
CA LYS A 120 17.62 13.36 35.84
C LYS A 120 19.05 13.22 35.32
N LYS A 121 19.70 12.10 35.68
CA LYS A 121 21.08 11.81 35.26
C LYS A 121 21.22 11.76 33.74
N HIS A 122 20.29 11.09 33.03
CA HIS A 122 20.33 10.95 31.58
C HIS A 122 20.02 12.25 30.83
N THR A 123 19.08 13.05 31.34
CA THR A 123 18.59 14.24 30.64
C THR A 123 19.35 15.53 30.99
N THR A 124 20.24 15.51 32.02
CA THR A 124 21.05 16.66 32.40
C THR A 124 22.24 16.79 31.43
N LEU A 125 22.40 17.98 30.88
CA LEU A 125 23.50 18.30 29.98
C LEU A 125 24.81 18.44 30.78
N LYS A 126 25.95 18.30 30.10
CA LYS A 126 27.28 18.52 30.70
C LYS A 126 27.46 19.89 31.37
N SER A 127 26.60 20.86 31.02
CA SER A 127 26.55 22.19 31.61
C SER A 127 25.72 22.26 32.92
N GLY A 128 25.19 21.14 33.41
CA GLY A 128 24.30 21.09 34.57
C GLY A 128 22.87 21.56 34.33
N LYS A 129 22.54 21.98 33.09
CA LYS A 129 21.17 22.42 32.74
C LYS A 129 20.33 21.25 32.25
N PRO A 130 19.01 21.23 32.52
CA PRO A 130 18.13 20.21 31.99
C PRO A 130 18.05 20.30 30.45
N GLY A 131 18.22 19.16 29.76
CA GLY A 131 18.03 19.06 28.33
C GLY A 131 16.56 19.06 27.98
N LYS A 132 16.22 19.41 26.72
CA LYS A 132 14.84 19.35 26.21
C LYS A 132 14.48 17.89 25.91
N TYR A 133 13.80 17.27 26.84
CA TYR A 133 13.27 15.89 26.75
C TYR A 133 11.82 15.86 27.23
N ALA A 134 10.97 15.11 26.57
CA ALA A 134 9.74 14.62 27.15
C ALA A 134 10.08 13.49 28.11
N ARG A 135 9.83 13.70 29.39
CA ARG A 135 10.17 12.76 30.46
C ARG A 135 8.93 12.04 30.94
N LYS A 136 9.03 10.73 31.11
CA LYS A 136 7.90 9.90 31.48
C LYS A 136 8.31 8.78 32.41
N ILE A 137 7.54 8.56 33.47
CA ILE A 137 7.61 7.38 34.33
C ILE A 137 6.27 6.65 34.17
N VAL A 138 6.34 5.32 33.96
CA VAL A 138 5.16 4.46 33.87
C VAL A 138 5.29 3.39 34.93
N LEU A 139 4.44 3.43 35.93
CA LEU A 139 4.34 2.42 36.98
C LEU A 139 3.30 1.37 36.59
N ILE A 140 3.67 0.08 36.67
CA ILE A 140 2.78 -1.05 36.50
C ILE A 140 2.80 -1.85 37.81
N THR A 141 1.66 -2.03 38.47
CA THR A 141 1.54 -2.74 39.75
C THR A 141 0.15 -3.32 39.95
N ASP A 142 0.05 -4.37 40.74
CA ASP A 142 -1.20 -4.93 41.25
C ASP A 142 -1.67 -4.27 42.56
N GLY A 143 -0.82 -3.43 43.14
CA GLY A 143 -1.11 -2.73 44.38
C GLY A 143 -1.08 -3.58 45.65
N ASN A 144 -0.64 -4.84 45.62
CA ASN A 144 -0.64 -5.75 46.78
C ASN A 144 0.58 -5.62 47.71
N GLY A 145 1.56 -4.77 47.42
CA GLY A 145 2.75 -4.59 48.24
C GLY A 145 2.63 -3.44 49.25
N PHE A 146 3.61 -3.37 50.15
CA PHE A 146 3.77 -2.19 50.99
C PHE A 146 4.08 -0.94 50.14
N MET A 147 3.43 0.18 50.46
CA MET A 147 3.73 1.48 49.87
C MET A 147 3.94 2.52 50.97
N ASN A 148 5.08 3.21 50.89
CA ASN A 148 5.38 4.30 51.83
C ASN A 148 4.55 5.51 51.47
N SER A 149 3.70 5.96 52.39
CA SER A 149 2.89 7.17 52.24
C SER A 149 3.53 8.43 52.75
N GLU A 150 4.71 8.33 53.39
CA GLU A 150 5.45 9.47 53.86
C GLU A 150 6.13 10.17 52.69
N GLU A 151 6.23 11.50 52.73
CA GLU A 151 6.89 12.35 51.69
C GLU A 151 6.25 12.39 50.28
N LEU A 152 5.07 11.81 50.05
CA LEU A 152 4.41 11.82 48.74
C LEU A 152 4.23 13.24 48.12
N ASP A 153 3.96 14.24 49.00
CA ASP A 153 3.79 15.62 48.54
C ASP A 153 5.11 16.23 48.04
N ASP A 154 6.23 15.83 48.61
CA ASP A 154 7.53 16.35 48.21
C ASP A 154 8.04 15.66 46.95
N ILE A 155 7.77 14.34 46.82
CA ILE A 155 8.06 13.57 45.61
C ILE A 155 7.20 14.11 44.43
N ALA A 156 5.92 14.38 44.64
CA ALA A 156 5.05 14.98 43.61
C ALA A 156 5.55 16.33 43.15
N LYS A 157 5.98 17.20 44.09
CA LYS A 157 6.61 18.50 43.77
C LYS A 157 7.87 18.31 42.94
N GLU A 158 8.69 17.31 43.24
CA GLU A 158 9.92 17.06 42.52
C GLU A 158 9.67 16.50 41.12
N ILE A 159 8.68 15.65 40.95
CA ILE A 159 8.18 15.16 39.64
C ILE A 159 7.74 16.37 38.80
N ASN A 160 6.95 17.28 39.37
CA ASN A 160 6.46 18.49 38.68
C ASN A 160 7.61 19.43 38.31
N ASN A 161 8.56 19.68 39.25
CA ASN A 161 9.72 20.54 39.01
C ASN A 161 10.65 20.03 37.88
N ASN A 162 10.69 18.72 37.67
CA ASN A 162 11.48 18.09 36.63
C ASN A 162 10.71 17.89 35.34
N ASP A 163 9.48 18.36 35.27
CA ASP A 163 8.61 18.21 34.07
C ASP A 163 8.50 16.72 33.64
N ILE A 164 8.21 15.84 34.61
CA ILE A 164 8.07 14.41 34.43
C ILE A 164 6.58 14.06 34.45
N ARG A 165 6.10 13.39 33.41
CA ARG A 165 4.75 12.83 33.39
C ARG A 165 4.74 11.48 34.11
N LEU A 166 3.93 11.37 35.16
CA LEU A 166 3.69 10.12 35.86
C LEU A 166 2.44 9.42 35.30
N VAL A 167 2.59 8.14 34.92
CA VAL A 167 1.47 7.29 34.49
C VAL A 167 1.44 6.06 35.39
N VAL A 168 0.31 5.82 36.02
CA VAL A 168 0.07 4.63 36.85
C VAL A 168 -0.92 3.74 36.13
N ILE A 169 -0.52 2.49 35.93
CA ILE A 169 -1.34 1.44 35.27
C ILE A 169 -1.52 0.32 36.30
N GLY A 170 -2.73 0.20 36.82
CA GLY A 170 -3.07 -0.81 37.80
C GLY A 170 -3.55 -2.12 37.16
N VAL A 171 -3.02 -3.23 37.65
CA VAL A 171 -3.52 -4.56 37.26
C VAL A 171 -4.76 -4.86 38.08
N ASP A 172 -5.91 -4.99 37.39
CA ASP A 172 -7.21 -5.26 38.01
C ASP A 172 -7.61 -4.23 39.09
N PHE A 173 -7.33 -2.95 38.82
CA PHE A 173 -7.85 -1.86 39.64
C PHE A 173 -9.31 -1.57 39.31
N ASP A 174 -10.05 -0.99 40.27
CA ASP A 174 -11.43 -0.62 40.05
C ASP A 174 -11.56 0.50 39.01
N ASP A 175 -12.39 0.26 38.03
CA ASP A 175 -12.69 1.19 36.96
C ASP A 175 -14.19 1.39 36.81
N ALA A 176 -14.65 2.58 37.15
CA ALA A 176 -16.06 2.92 37.10
C ALA A 176 -16.58 3.12 35.65
N GLU A 177 -15.71 3.54 34.73
CA GLU A 177 -16.07 3.75 33.32
C GLU A 177 -16.21 2.42 32.58
N TYR A 178 -15.31 1.46 32.83
CA TYR A 178 -15.35 0.11 32.25
C TYR A 178 -16.20 -0.88 33.07
N GLY A 179 -16.79 -0.40 34.17
CA GLY A 179 -17.71 -1.21 35.00
C GLY A 179 -17.04 -2.37 35.72
N PHE A 180 -15.73 -2.38 35.83
CA PHE A 180 -14.97 -3.39 36.56
C PHE A 180 -14.87 -2.99 38.03
N LYS A 181 -15.24 -3.93 38.91
CA LYS A 181 -15.08 -3.83 40.35
C LYS A 181 -14.75 -5.20 40.93
N GLU A 182 -13.64 -5.30 41.62
CA GLU A 182 -13.24 -6.53 42.32
C GLU A 182 -14.06 -6.67 43.60
N GLU A 183 -14.86 -7.76 43.71
CA GLU A 183 -15.77 -7.96 44.86
C GLU A 183 -15.04 -8.33 46.16
N ASP A 184 -13.96 -9.11 46.06
CA ASP A 184 -13.17 -9.62 47.20
C ASP A 184 -11.78 -8.96 47.29
N LYS A 185 -11.69 -7.65 47.01
CA LYS A 185 -10.44 -6.89 47.02
C LYS A 185 -9.78 -6.85 48.40
N ASP A 186 -8.49 -7.15 48.50
CA ASP A 186 -7.68 -7.01 49.69
C ASP A 186 -7.69 -5.54 50.18
N LEU A 187 -7.70 -5.35 51.50
CA LEU A 187 -7.64 -4.02 52.13
C LEU A 187 -6.39 -3.25 51.72
N VAL A 188 -5.23 -3.93 51.66
CA VAL A 188 -3.95 -3.33 51.25
C VAL A 188 -4.03 -2.81 49.83
N LYS A 189 -4.52 -3.60 48.88
CA LYS A 189 -4.73 -3.23 47.50
C LYS A 189 -5.68 -2.03 47.39
N SER A 190 -6.80 -2.04 48.12
CA SER A 190 -7.79 -0.94 48.11
C SER A 190 -7.23 0.38 48.65
N GLU A 191 -6.36 0.31 49.70
CA GLU A 191 -5.71 1.51 50.24
C GLU A 191 -4.65 2.06 49.29
N ASN A 192 -3.82 1.18 48.71
CA ASN A 192 -2.77 1.52 47.76
C ASN A 192 -3.34 2.11 46.47
N GLU A 193 -4.47 1.60 45.96
CA GLU A 193 -5.13 2.17 44.81
C GLU A 193 -5.57 3.63 45.05
N LYS A 194 -6.16 3.91 46.24
CA LYS A 194 -6.56 5.29 46.61
C LYS A 194 -5.34 6.19 46.75
N LEU A 195 -4.27 5.66 47.35
CA LEU A 195 -3.01 6.35 47.56
C LEU A 195 -2.38 6.73 46.18
N LEU A 196 -2.25 5.76 45.30
CA LEU A 196 -1.69 5.99 43.95
C LEU A 196 -2.55 6.96 43.13
N ARG A 197 -3.88 6.87 43.21
CA ARG A 197 -4.79 7.82 42.56
C ARG A 197 -4.57 9.23 43.08
N SER A 198 -4.58 9.41 44.42
CA SER A 198 -4.34 10.71 45.06
C SER A 198 -2.93 11.26 44.73
N PHE A 199 -1.92 10.39 44.68
CA PHE A 199 -0.56 10.79 44.32
C PHE A 199 -0.47 11.25 42.86
N THR A 200 -1.12 10.53 41.94
CA THR A 200 -1.15 10.88 40.53
C THR A 200 -1.88 12.21 40.29
N GLU A 201 -2.96 12.49 41.02
CA GLU A 201 -3.70 13.76 40.96
C GLU A 201 -2.87 14.98 41.40
N LYS A 202 -1.86 14.79 42.28
CA LYS A 202 -0.92 15.83 42.69
C LYS A 202 0.15 16.16 41.65
N CYS A 203 0.34 15.27 40.66
CA CYS A 203 1.25 15.48 39.55
C CYS A 203 0.55 16.23 38.42
N SER A 204 1.21 17.28 37.89
CA SER A 204 0.60 18.19 36.90
C SER A 204 0.08 17.52 35.62
N ASP A 205 0.75 16.46 35.20
CA ASP A 205 0.44 15.65 34.00
C ASP A 205 0.24 14.17 34.38
N GLY A 206 -0.27 13.91 35.60
CA GLY A 206 -0.50 12.55 36.09
C GLY A 206 -1.65 11.86 35.36
N ILE A 207 -1.46 10.58 35.04
CA ILE A 207 -2.49 9.73 34.46
C ILE A 207 -2.61 8.47 35.32
N PHE A 208 -3.83 8.17 35.73
CA PHE A 208 -4.16 6.94 36.46
C PHE A 208 -5.16 6.13 35.63
N GLY A 209 -4.87 4.87 35.38
CA GLY A 209 -5.73 4.00 34.59
C GLY A 209 -5.48 2.54 34.88
N THR A 210 -6.23 1.67 34.20
CA THR A 210 -6.14 0.23 34.35
C THR A 210 -5.36 -0.43 33.21
N THR A 211 -4.88 -1.65 33.43
CA THR A 211 -4.22 -2.42 32.37
C THR A 211 -5.20 -2.75 31.22
N ALA A 212 -6.48 -2.95 31.51
CA ALA A 212 -7.50 -3.17 30.49
C ALA A 212 -7.63 -1.99 29.54
N GLU A 213 -7.78 -0.78 30.09
CA GLU A 213 -7.82 0.48 29.35
C GLU A 213 -6.52 0.70 28.55
N ALA A 214 -5.37 0.47 29.18
CA ALA A 214 -4.07 0.62 28.53
C ALA A 214 -3.90 -0.34 27.33
N ILE A 215 -4.39 -1.58 27.43
CA ILE A 215 -4.36 -2.57 26.34
C ILE A 215 -5.35 -2.18 25.23
N GLU A 216 -6.55 -1.73 25.58
CA GLU A 216 -7.52 -1.25 24.58
C GLU A 216 -6.96 -0.05 23.81
N ALA A 217 -6.31 0.89 24.49
CA ALA A 217 -5.62 2.00 23.84
C ALA A 217 -4.51 1.57 22.86
N LEU A 218 -3.95 0.34 22.99
CA LEU A 218 -3.01 -0.21 22.00
C LEU A 218 -3.68 -0.60 20.68
N ALA A 219 -4.99 -0.80 20.67
CA ALA A 219 -5.76 -1.07 19.44
C ALA A 219 -5.79 0.16 18.53
N THR A 220 -5.72 1.36 19.10
CA THR A 220 -5.65 2.62 18.34
C THR A 220 -4.23 2.81 17.77
N PRO A 221 -4.09 2.90 16.45
CA PRO A 221 -2.79 3.04 15.81
C PRO A 221 -2.12 4.37 16.13
N VAL A 222 -0.86 4.33 16.52
CA VAL A 222 -0.06 5.54 16.71
C VAL A 222 0.43 6.05 15.36
N VAL A 223 -0.02 7.24 14.97
CA VAL A 223 0.43 7.91 13.76
C VAL A 223 1.81 8.52 14.00
N LYS A 224 2.77 8.18 13.14
CA LYS A 224 4.13 8.71 13.22
C LYS A 224 4.12 10.23 12.97
N VAL A 225 4.47 11.02 13.97
CA VAL A 225 4.70 12.45 13.79
C VAL A 225 5.93 12.67 12.91
N THR A 226 5.74 13.27 11.75
CA THR A 226 6.82 13.58 10.81
C THR A 226 7.34 15.00 11.01
N ARG A 227 8.64 15.20 10.73
CA ARG A 227 9.20 16.56 10.70
C ARG A 227 8.68 17.32 9.49
N GLU A 228 8.51 18.62 9.66
CA GLU A 228 8.27 19.52 8.54
C GLU A 228 9.41 19.38 7.53
N TYR A 229 9.06 19.02 6.30
CA TYR A 229 10.02 18.89 5.21
C TYR A 229 9.80 20.01 4.20
N ASN A 230 10.77 20.90 4.13
CA ASN A 230 10.78 22.01 3.19
C ASN A 230 11.14 21.49 1.79
N THR A 231 10.25 21.73 0.82
CA THR A 231 10.43 21.30 -0.57
C THR A 231 10.94 22.42 -1.48
N TYR A 232 10.74 23.67 -1.09
CA TYR A 232 11.18 24.85 -1.80
C TYR A 232 11.32 26.02 -0.81
N THR A 233 12.38 26.80 -0.96
CA THR A 233 12.56 28.10 -0.28
C THR A 233 13.08 29.09 -1.31
N GLY A 234 12.40 30.18 -1.50
CA GLY A 234 12.77 31.22 -2.47
C GLY A 234 11.60 32.13 -2.79
N PRO A 235 11.74 32.98 -3.80
CA PRO A 235 10.69 33.90 -4.19
C PRO A 235 9.54 33.20 -4.93
N LEU A 236 8.30 33.61 -4.62
CA LEU A 236 7.12 33.44 -5.45
C LEU A 236 6.97 34.71 -6.29
N ILE A 237 7.00 34.58 -7.60
CA ILE A 237 7.06 35.69 -8.53
C ILE A 237 5.69 35.91 -9.20
N LEU A 238 5.19 37.13 -9.13
CA LEU A 238 4.08 37.63 -9.93
C LEU A 238 4.60 38.59 -10.99
N GLY A 239 4.33 38.31 -12.25
CA GLY A 239 4.80 39.12 -13.37
C GLY A 239 6.21 38.74 -13.83
N ASP A 240 6.77 39.50 -14.75
CA ASP A 240 8.10 39.27 -15.31
C ASP A 240 9.09 40.28 -14.72
N VAL A 241 9.89 39.85 -13.74
CA VAL A 241 10.90 40.67 -13.05
C VAL A 241 11.99 41.18 -14.01
N LYS A 242 12.24 40.47 -15.13
CA LYS A 242 13.26 40.87 -16.09
C LYS A 242 12.81 41.97 -17.02
N LYS A 243 11.53 41.90 -17.47
CA LYS A 243 10.96 42.87 -18.38
C LYS A 243 10.34 44.08 -17.67
N TYR A 244 9.73 43.85 -16.53
CA TYR A 244 8.95 44.83 -15.78
C TYR A 244 9.30 44.81 -14.29
N PRO A 245 10.54 45.19 -13.90
CA PRO A 245 11.01 45.09 -12.55
C PRO A 245 10.22 46.00 -11.56
N GLU A 246 9.63 47.06 -12.05
CA GLU A 246 8.86 48.02 -11.21
C GLU A 246 7.43 47.55 -10.90
N THR A 247 6.87 46.63 -11.71
CA THR A 247 5.49 46.15 -11.58
C THR A 247 5.44 44.68 -11.19
N ALA A 248 6.55 43.97 -11.24
CA ALA A 248 6.64 42.57 -10.80
C ALA A 248 6.77 42.50 -9.27
N MET A 249 6.06 41.52 -8.68
CA MET A 249 6.11 41.27 -7.24
C MET A 249 6.90 40.00 -6.95
N SER A 250 7.77 40.08 -5.94
CA SER A 250 8.55 38.91 -5.47
C SER A 250 8.29 38.73 -3.98
N ILE A 251 7.75 37.58 -3.60
CA ILE A 251 7.35 37.27 -2.23
C ILE A 251 8.19 36.08 -1.75
N ASP A 252 8.96 36.25 -0.69
CA ASP A 252 9.79 35.19 -0.11
C ASP A 252 8.93 34.15 0.60
N VAL A 253 8.90 32.92 0.05
CA VAL A 253 8.05 31.83 0.54
C VAL A 253 8.88 30.60 0.92
N ALA A 254 8.27 29.76 1.74
CA ALA A 254 8.71 28.43 2.07
C ALA A 254 7.56 27.43 1.82
N ARG A 255 7.86 26.35 1.13
CA ARG A 255 6.87 25.34 0.73
C ARG A 255 7.14 24.01 1.41
N TYR A 256 6.10 23.43 2.00
CA TYR A 256 6.17 22.19 2.77
C TYR A 256 5.15 21.16 2.25
N PHE A 257 5.42 19.88 2.49
CA PHE A 257 4.39 18.86 2.26
C PHE A 257 3.24 19.03 3.25
N ARG A 258 2.00 19.09 2.77
CA ARG A 258 0.79 18.96 3.58
C ARG A 258 0.36 17.50 3.69
N THR A 259 0.36 16.79 2.55
CA THR A 259 0.10 15.36 2.50
C THR A 259 1.27 14.64 1.84
N LYS A 260 1.59 13.44 2.32
CA LYS A 260 2.60 12.58 1.73
C LYS A 260 2.21 11.13 1.89
N GLN A 261 2.29 10.37 0.81
CA GLN A 261 2.00 8.93 0.87
C GLN A 261 2.97 8.24 1.83
N ALA A 262 2.41 7.68 2.91
CA ALA A 262 3.15 6.81 3.80
C ALA A 262 3.35 5.44 3.14
N LYS A 263 4.60 4.94 3.16
CA LYS A 263 4.95 3.64 2.57
C LYS A 263 5.16 2.61 3.68
N PRO A 264 4.65 1.39 3.51
CA PRO A 264 4.92 0.31 4.44
C PRO A 264 6.40 -0.05 4.45
N VAL A 265 6.86 -0.63 5.56
CA VAL A 265 8.20 -1.18 5.66
C VAL A 265 8.35 -2.30 4.64
N SER A 266 9.50 -2.36 3.97
CA SER A 266 9.74 -3.33 2.91
C SER A 266 10.56 -4.51 3.43
N ALA A 267 10.08 -5.73 3.23
CA ALA A 267 10.81 -6.96 3.52
C ALA A 267 11.87 -7.26 2.45
N LYS A 268 12.78 -6.32 2.20
CA LYS A 268 13.84 -6.45 1.18
C LYS A 268 15.17 -6.94 1.74
N SER A 269 15.32 -6.96 3.05
CA SER A 269 16.52 -7.46 3.70
C SER A 269 16.44 -8.97 3.83
N TYR A 270 17.53 -9.64 3.57
CA TYR A 270 17.68 -11.09 3.72
C TYR A 270 18.69 -11.35 4.82
N VAL A 271 18.47 -12.44 5.53
CA VAL A 271 19.40 -12.97 6.52
C VAL A 271 19.72 -14.42 6.16
N ASP A 272 20.95 -14.83 6.39
CA ASP A 272 21.39 -16.22 6.27
C ASP A 272 21.45 -16.83 7.67
N ARG A 273 20.97 -18.06 7.80
CA ARG A 273 21.09 -18.84 9.04
C ARG A 273 22.33 -19.71 8.93
N VAL A 274 23.23 -19.56 9.89
CA VAL A 274 24.54 -20.22 9.88
C VAL A 274 24.47 -21.73 10.20
N THR A 275 23.32 -22.24 10.65
CA THR A 275 23.16 -23.64 11.03
C THR A 275 22.55 -24.47 9.92
N ASP A 276 23.28 -25.51 9.48
CA ASP A 276 22.85 -26.57 8.54
C ASP A 276 21.86 -27.59 9.16
N GLU A 277 21.42 -27.41 10.39
CA GLU A 277 20.48 -28.32 11.05
C GLU A 277 19.03 -28.03 10.61
N PRO A 278 18.22 -29.08 10.40
CA PRO A 278 16.80 -28.91 10.08
C PRO A 278 16.13 -28.19 11.25
N ILE A 279 15.49 -27.10 10.93
CA ILE A 279 14.81 -26.16 11.83
C ILE A 279 13.84 -26.95 12.73
N ASP A 280 14.20 -27.16 13.97
CA ASP A 280 13.21 -27.28 15.01
C ASP A 280 12.58 -25.90 15.16
N VAL A 281 11.27 -25.81 14.94
CA VAL A 281 10.51 -24.55 14.77
C VAL A 281 10.51 -23.73 16.07
N ASP A 282 11.08 -24.23 17.13
CA ASP A 282 10.84 -23.77 18.50
C ASP A 282 11.82 -22.72 19.04
N LEU A 283 12.94 -22.37 18.39
CA LEU A 283 13.81 -21.27 18.87
C LEU A 283 14.73 -20.72 17.76
N PRO A 284 14.45 -19.55 17.17
CA PRO A 284 15.48 -18.83 16.41
C PRO A 284 16.35 -18.03 17.38
N ASN A 285 17.54 -18.55 17.72
CA ASN A 285 18.59 -17.71 18.31
C ASN A 285 18.95 -16.60 17.31
N THR A 286 18.84 -15.35 17.73
CA THR A 286 19.20 -14.17 16.93
C THR A 286 20.68 -14.11 16.58
N ASP A 287 21.53 -14.78 17.34
CA ASP A 287 22.99 -14.83 17.15
C ASP A 287 23.41 -15.61 15.89
N ASP A 288 22.54 -16.46 15.34
CA ASP A 288 22.79 -17.28 14.17
C ASP A 288 22.43 -16.60 12.84
N LEU A 289 21.98 -15.34 12.88
CA LEU A 289 21.52 -14.61 11.71
C LEU A 289 22.60 -13.68 11.15
N THR A 290 23.08 -13.96 9.94
CA THR A 290 24.00 -13.09 9.22
C THR A 290 23.29 -12.26 8.14
N SER A 291 23.52 -10.96 8.13
CA SER A 291 22.93 -10.08 7.11
C SER A 291 23.49 -10.36 5.73
N VAL A 292 22.60 -10.55 4.74
CA VAL A 292 22.97 -10.82 3.36
C VAL A 292 23.09 -9.52 2.56
N THR A 293 24.24 -9.27 1.95
CA THR A 293 24.43 -8.16 1.02
C THR A 293 24.19 -8.64 -0.41
N GLN A 294 23.27 -7.99 -1.13
CA GLN A 294 22.99 -8.30 -2.53
C GLN A 294 24.00 -7.62 -3.45
N ALA A 295 24.72 -8.39 -4.26
CA ALA A 295 25.53 -7.90 -5.35
C ALA A 295 24.85 -8.18 -6.70
N ARG A 296 24.96 -7.22 -7.64
CA ARG A 296 24.46 -7.37 -9.01
C ARG A 296 25.61 -7.72 -9.93
N THR A 297 25.47 -8.84 -10.67
CA THR A 297 26.36 -9.20 -11.79
C THR A 297 25.61 -8.94 -13.09
N TYR A 298 26.34 -8.40 -14.08
CA TYR A 298 25.81 -8.14 -15.41
C TYR A 298 26.33 -9.19 -16.37
N LYS A 299 25.42 -9.80 -17.16
CA LYS A 299 25.78 -10.88 -18.09
C LYS A 299 25.24 -10.57 -19.48
N VAL A 300 26.07 -10.80 -20.49
CA VAL A 300 25.71 -10.72 -21.91
C VAL A 300 25.67 -12.14 -22.50
N ASN A 301 24.70 -12.40 -23.36
CA ASN A 301 24.64 -13.64 -24.11
C ASN A 301 25.82 -13.69 -25.11
N ASP A 302 26.70 -14.66 -24.95
CA ASP A 302 27.86 -14.88 -25.80
C ASP A 302 27.98 -16.36 -26.11
N THR A 303 27.70 -16.72 -27.35
CA THR A 303 27.69 -18.12 -27.81
C THR A 303 29.09 -18.75 -27.78
N THR A 304 30.15 -17.97 -27.66
CA THR A 304 31.54 -18.42 -27.60
C THR A 304 32.03 -18.69 -26.17
N ALA A 305 31.33 -18.17 -25.18
CA ALA A 305 31.68 -18.33 -23.76
C ALA A 305 31.13 -19.65 -23.17
N PRO A 306 31.85 -20.28 -22.23
CA PRO A 306 31.37 -21.46 -21.50
C PRO A 306 30.05 -21.15 -20.80
N GLY A 307 28.98 -21.89 -21.14
CA GLY A 307 27.63 -21.63 -20.61
C GLY A 307 26.82 -20.57 -21.36
N GLY A 308 27.30 -20.08 -22.52
CA GLY A 308 26.55 -19.16 -23.38
C GLY A 308 26.38 -17.75 -22.83
N LYS A 309 27.07 -17.38 -21.73
CA LYS A 309 26.99 -16.05 -21.09
C LYS A 309 28.38 -15.61 -20.61
N ARG A 310 28.65 -14.33 -20.78
CA ARG A 310 29.87 -13.68 -20.31
C ARG A 310 29.54 -12.60 -19.30
N ASP A 311 30.30 -12.52 -18.19
CA ASP A 311 30.17 -11.45 -17.22
C ASP A 311 30.76 -10.16 -17.78
N VAL A 312 30.09 -9.05 -17.55
CA VAL A 312 30.47 -7.71 -18.00
C VAL A 312 30.58 -6.79 -16.81
N GLU A 313 31.65 -6.04 -16.73
CA GLU A 313 31.86 -5.05 -15.68
C GLU A 313 30.90 -3.86 -15.87
N LYS A 314 30.47 -3.26 -14.75
CA LYS A 314 29.51 -2.15 -14.75
C LYS A 314 29.98 -0.96 -15.59
N ASP A 315 31.30 -0.72 -15.60
CA ASP A 315 31.92 0.42 -16.30
C ASP A 315 31.97 0.23 -17.82
N ALA A 316 31.80 -1.02 -18.28
CA ALA A 316 31.66 -1.34 -19.70
C ALA A 316 30.22 -1.26 -20.21
N LEU A 317 29.26 -0.87 -19.36
CA LEU A 317 27.85 -0.77 -19.75
C LEU A 317 27.52 0.65 -20.17
N GLU A 318 26.93 0.80 -21.35
CA GLU A 318 26.28 2.02 -21.79
C GLU A 318 24.79 1.99 -21.47
N ARG A 319 24.22 3.17 -21.23
CA ARG A 319 22.77 3.32 -21.06
C ARG A 319 22.12 3.41 -22.42
N GLY A 320 20.94 2.81 -22.54
CA GLY A 320 20.13 2.88 -23.75
C GLY A 320 18.64 2.84 -23.43
N TYR A 321 17.85 3.29 -24.40
CA TYR A 321 16.39 3.27 -24.33
C TYR A 321 15.84 2.14 -25.19
N GLU A 322 14.84 1.44 -24.69
CA GLU A 322 14.13 0.42 -25.46
C GLU A 322 13.40 1.09 -26.63
N TYR A 323 13.64 0.59 -27.85
CA TYR A 323 12.96 1.03 -29.05
C TYR A 323 12.49 -0.19 -29.85
N GLY A 324 11.24 -0.55 -29.63
CA GLY A 324 10.70 -1.80 -30.12
C GLY A 324 11.41 -3.00 -29.50
N SER A 325 11.98 -3.87 -30.32
CA SER A 325 12.74 -5.06 -29.88
C SER A 325 14.24 -4.80 -29.69
N THR A 326 14.71 -3.58 -29.89
CA THR A 326 16.10 -3.19 -29.81
C THR A 326 16.34 -2.12 -28.75
N ILE A 327 17.61 -1.92 -28.35
CA ILE A 327 18.03 -0.87 -27.44
C ILE A 327 18.89 0.13 -28.22
N VAL A 328 18.51 1.40 -28.17
CA VAL A 328 19.29 2.50 -28.73
C VAL A 328 20.18 3.08 -27.64
N PRO A 329 21.52 2.92 -27.73
CA PRO A 329 22.42 3.52 -26.77
C PRO A 329 22.43 5.04 -26.91
N ILE A 330 22.45 5.74 -25.78
CA ILE A 330 22.59 7.19 -25.73
C ILE A 330 23.77 7.51 -24.84
N SER A 331 24.76 8.20 -25.43
CA SER A 331 25.95 8.59 -24.70
C SER A 331 25.62 9.59 -23.57
N GLN A 332 26.49 9.70 -22.60
CA GLN A 332 26.30 10.66 -21.50
C GLN A 332 26.28 12.12 -21.99
N SER A 333 26.97 12.43 -23.07
CA SER A 333 26.93 13.74 -23.71
C SER A 333 25.58 14.00 -24.37
N ASP A 334 25.01 13.02 -25.07
CA ASP A 334 23.70 13.13 -25.72
C ASP A 334 22.59 13.23 -24.65
N GLU A 335 22.70 12.47 -23.57
CA GLU A 335 21.79 12.59 -22.42
C GLU A 335 21.80 14.01 -21.83
N SER A 336 22.99 14.64 -21.78
CA SER A 336 23.13 16.01 -21.29
C SER A 336 22.50 17.04 -22.23
N ILE A 337 22.53 16.83 -23.55
CA ILE A 337 21.90 17.70 -24.55
C ILE A 337 20.36 17.57 -24.51
N THR A 338 19.85 16.38 -24.24
CA THR A 338 18.40 16.13 -24.17
C THR A 338 17.74 16.66 -22.88
N LYS A 339 18.53 16.90 -21.80
CA LYS A 339 18.00 17.48 -20.56
C LYS A 339 17.65 18.95 -20.74
N LEU A 340 16.40 19.28 -20.33
CA LEU A 340 15.96 20.66 -20.27
C LEU A 340 16.77 21.41 -19.21
N GLN A 341 17.49 22.47 -19.64
CA GLN A 341 18.23 23.32 -18.71
C GLN A 341 17.26 24.29 -18.03
N THR A 342 17.02 24.06 -16.74
CA THR A 342 16.10 24.84 -15.94
C THR A 342 16.82 25.47 -14.77
N ILE A 343 16.35 26.65 -14.35
CA ILE A 343 16.83 27.37 -13.17
C ILE A 343 15.71 27.31 -12.13
N LYS A 344 16.08 27.18 -10.87
CA LYS A 344 15.16 27.21 -9.74
C LYS A 344 14.24 28.43 -9.83
N ASP A 345 12.91 28.19 -9.84
CA ASP A 345 11.90 29.23 -10.05
C ASP A 345 10.57 28.84 -9.43
N PHE A 346 9.79 29.83 -9.01
CA PHE A 346 8.40 29.65 -8.62
C PHE A 346 7.62 30.89 -9.09
N SER A 347 6.93 30.76 -10.20
CA SER A 347 6.27 31.90 -10.87
C SER A 347 4.79 31.63 -11.14
N ILE A 348 3.94 32.59 -10.80
CA ILE A 348 2.52 32.56 -11.14
C ILE A 348 2.35 32.88 -12.62
N MET A 349 1.63 32.00 -13.31
CA MET A 349 1.35 32.11 -14.75
C MET A 349 0.05 32.85 -15.01
N GLY A 350 -0.94 32.71 -14.13
CA GLY A 350 -2.24 33.29 -14.27
C GLY A 350 -3.22 32.83 -13.19
N PHE A 351 -4.48 33.16 -13.34
CA PHE A 351 -5.54 32.87 -12.37
C PHE A 351 -6.70 32.17 -13.07
N VAL A 352 -7.38 31.30 -12.33
CA VAL A 352 -8.54 30.52 -12.78
C VAL A 352 -9.62 30.53 -11.69
N PRO A 353 -10.91 30.35 -12.02
CA PRO A 353 -11.95 30.18 -11.01
C PRO A 353 -11.66 28.99 -10.07
N ASN A 354 -12.15 29.03 -8.85
CA ASN A 354 -11.89 28.00 -7.84
C ASN A 354 -12.57 26.66 -8.14
N ASP A 355 -13.55 26.62 -9.00
CA ASP A 355 -14.23 25.41 -9.50
C ASP A 355 -13.45 24.64 -10.58
N TYR A 356 -12.27 25.20 -10.98
CA TYR A 356 -11.46 24.64 -12.03
C TYR A 356 -10.98 23.23 -11.67
N GLU A 357 -11.55 22.25 -12.32
CA GLU A 357 -11.17 20.81 -12.40
C GLU A 357 -10.38 20.23 -11.22
N ARG A 358 -10.86 20.45 -9.99
CA ARG A 358 -10.20 19.95 -8.76
C ARG A 358 -9.95 18.43 -8.75
N TYR A 359 -10.74 17.68 -9.51
CA TYR A 359 -10.61 16.23 -9.67
C TYR A 359 -9.41 15.81 -10.54
N LEU A 360 -8.76 16.74 -11.24
CA LEU A 360 -7.55 16.47 -12.03
C LEU A 360 -6.26 16.57 -11.21
N ASN A 361 -6.34 16.78 -9.92
CA ASN A 361 -5.17 16.88 -9.06
C ASN A 361 -4.36 15.59 -9.07
N MET A 362 -3.05 15.72 -9.23
CA MET A 362 -2.12 14.60 -9.31
C MET A 362 -1.01 14.72 -8.25
N GLY A 363 -0.96 13.73 -7.38
CA GLY A 363 0.12 13.60 -6.40
C GLY A 363 -0.16 14.28 -5.06
N GLU A 364 0.93 14.57 -4.35
CA GLU A 364 0.90 15.05 -2.97
C GLU A 364 0.61 16.54 -2.92
N SER A 365 -0.26 16.98 -2.02
CA SER A 365 -0.49 18.41 -1.79
C SER A 365 0.62 19.01 -0.92
N CYS A 366 0.93 20.27 -1.18
CA CYS A 366 1.87 21.04 -0.39
C CYS A 366 1.22 22.35 0.09
N ILE A 367 1.83 22.98 1.07
CA ILE A 367 1.44 24.27 1.57
C ILE A 367 2.59 25.25 1.41
N THR A 368 2.31 26.41 0.83
CA THR A 368 3.24 27.51 0.66
C THR A 368 2.89 28.62 1.63
N ILE A 369 3.80 28.97 2.51
CA ILE A 369 3.68 30.02 3.51
C ILE A 369 4.79 31.08 3.34
N ALA A 370 4.60 32.26 3.90
CA ALA A 370 5.66 33.27 3.92
C ALA A 370 6.83 32.83 4.81
N GLN A 371 8.05 33.24 4.47
CA GLN A 371 9.19 33.00 5.33
C GLN A 371 9.04 33.72 6.65
N LYS A 372 9.27 33.03 7.76
CA LYS A 372 9.07 33.54 9.15
C LYS A 372 9.89 34.80 9.47
N THR A 373 11.01 34.99 8.78
CA THR A 373 11.95 36.10 9.01
C THR A 373 11.63 37.38 8.22
N ASN A 374 10.67 37.34 7.28
CA ASN A 374 10.34 38.43 6.39
C ASN A 374 8.88 38.88 6.58
N GLU A 375 8.66 39.95 7.39
CA GLU A 375 7.33 40.49 7.63
C GLU A 375 6.67 41.09 6.39
N LYS A 376 7.45 41.69 5.48
CA LYS A 376 6.93 42.22 4.23
C LYS A 376 6.40 41.10 3.32
N ALA A 377 7.11 39.99 3.27
CA ALA A 377 6.65 38.80 2.52
C ALA A 377 5.36 38.24 3.13
N ARG A 378 5.23 38.25 4.48
CA ARG A 378 3.99 37.80 5.13
C ARG A 378 2.81 38.69 4.78
N MET A 379 2.96 40.01 4.81
CA MET A 379 1.91 40.95 4.41
C MET A 379 1.52 40.78 2.93
N ALA A 380 2.50 40.65 2.06
CA ALA A 380 2.27 40.47 0.61
C ALA A 380 1.57 39.17 0.30
N LEU A 381 1.99 38.06 0.93
CA LEU A 381 1.36 36.77 0.74
C LEU A 381 -0.07 36.73 1.30
N SER A 382 -0.28 37.31 2.50
CA SER A 382 -1.62 37.43 3.09
C SER A 382 -2.56 38.21 2.19
N SER A 383 -2.09 39.36 1.66
CA SER A 383 -2.89 40.14 0.69
C SER A 383 -3.26 39.36 -0.57
N LEU A 384 -2.34 38.56 -1.09
CA LEU A 384 -2.62 37.68 -2.24
C LEU A 384 -3.64 36.59 -1.90
N ILE A 385 -3.50 35.96 -0.73
CA ILE A 385 -4.40 34.89 -0.25
C ILE A 385 -5.82 35.44 -0.09
N HIS A 386 -5.98 36.59 0.56
CA HIS A 386 -7.29 37.20 0.75
C HIS A 386 -7.91 37.66 -0.58
N ALA A 387 -7.13 38.23 -1.49
CA ALA A 387 -7.63 38.59 -2.82
C ALA A 387 -8.11 37.37 -3.63
N LEU A 388 -7.38 36.25 -3.57
CA LEU A 388 -7.82 35.00 -4.22
C LEU A 388 -9.09 34.44 -3.57
N HIS A 389 -9.19 34.53 -2.24
CA HIS A 389 -10.37 34.09 -1.51
C HIS A 389 -11.61 34.94 -1.84
N GLU A 390 -11.50 36.29 -1.83
CA GLU A 390 -12.58 37.21 -2.18
C GLU A 390 -13.09 37.05 -3.62
N LEU A 391 -12.16 36.74 -4.55
CA LEU A 391 -12.47 36.55 -5.98
C LEU A 391 -12.88 35.10 -6.31
N ASP A 392 -12.96 34.22 -5.33
CA ASP A 392 -13.17 32.77 -5.50
C ASP A 392 -12.30 32.18 -6.62
N SER A 393 -11.00 32.46 -6.55
CA SER A 393 -10.04 32.16 -7.59
C SER A 393 -8.82 31.42 -7.07
N CYS A 394 -8.18 30.65 -7.93
CA CYS A 394 -6.92 29.97 -7.70
C CYS A 394 -5.85 30.52 -8.65
N ALA A 395 -4.58 30.43 -8.25
CA ALA A 395 -3.47 30.76 -9.14
C ALA A 395 -2.89 29.49 -9.77
N VAL A 396 -2.56 29.57 -11.05
CA VAL A 396 -1.77 28.54 -11.74
C VAL A 396 -0.32 29.01 -11.73
N ALA A 397 0.58 28.16 -11.22
CA ALA A 397 1.98 28.50 -11.10
C ALA A 397 2.88 27.39 -11.67
N ARG A 398 4.06 27.79 -12.13
CA ARG A 398 5.13 26.91 -12.52
C ARG A 398 6.19 26.88 -11.40
N ILE A 399 6.59 25.68 -10.96
CA ILE A 399 7.62 25.51 -9.95
C ILE A 399 8.76 24.62 -10.48
N ILE A 400 9.99 25.07 -10.27
CA ILE A 400 11.24 24.34 -10.47
C ILE A 400 11.95 24.31 -9.13
N LYS A 401 11.99 23.13 -8.48
CA LYS A 401 12.45 22.99 -7.09
C LYS A 401 13.94 23.24 -6.92
N LYS A 402 14.73 22.88 -7.93
CA LYS A 402 16.20 23.06 -7.99
C LYS A 402 16.65 23.17 -9.45
N ASP A 403 17.83 23.72 -9.67
CA ASP A 403 18.41 23.80 -11.00
C ASP A 403 18.49 22.42 -11.68
N GLY A 404 18.17 22.34 -12.95
CA GLY A 404 18.13 21.11 -13.73
C GLY A 404 17.00 20.13 -13.37
N SER A 405 16.00 20.54 -12.57
CA SER A 405 14.79 19.73 -12.34
C SER A 405 13.72 20.05 -13.36
N ASP A 406 12.86 19.07 -13.64
CA ASP A 406 11.71 19.27 -14.48
C ASP A 406 10.73 20.28 -13.88
N PRO A 407 10.14 21.16 -14.69
CA PRO A 407 9.12 22.09 -14.23
C PRO A 407 7.82 21.34 -13.91
N LEU A 408 7.17 21.72 -12.83
CA LEU A 408 5.83 21.26 -12.45
C LEU A 408 4.85 22.42 -12.56
N ILE A 409 3.69 22.15 -13.10
CA ILE A 409 2.57 23.08 -13.07
C ILE A 409 1.71 22.74 -11.86
N VAL A 410 1.43 23.74 -11.03
CA VAL A 410 0.66 23.57 -9.80
C VAL A 410 -0.51 24.55 -9.73
N LEU A 411 -1.60 24.11 -9.17
CA LEU A 411 -2.73 24.96 -8.81
C LEU A 411 -2.56 25.40 -7.35
N LEU A 412 -2.58 26.71 -7.09
CA LEU A 412 -2.47 27.32 -5.77
C LEU A 412 -3.84 27.79 -5.32
N ALA A 413 -4.41 27.16 -4.32
CA ALA A 413 -5.67 27.53 -3.70
C ALA A 413 -5.45 28.28 -2.38
N PRO A 414 -6.20 29.34 -2.07
CA PRO A 414 -6.08 30.06 -0.81
C PRO A 414 -6.57 29.20 0.35
N LEU A 415 -5.83 29.23 1.47
CA LEU A 415 -6.19 28.62 2.75
C LEU A 415 -6.16 29.69 3.84
N ILE A 416 -7.29 29.84 4.53
CA ILE A 416 -7.42 30.73 5.69
C ILE A 416 -8.03 29.91 6.83
N GLU A 417 -7.21 29.58 7.82
CA GLU A 417 -7.60 28.87 9.03
C GLU A 417 -7.15 29.69 10.27
N PRO A 418 -7.75 29.50 11.46
CA PRO A 418 -7.31 30.19 12.67
C PRO A 418 -5.81 29.98 12.93
N GLY A 419 -5.03 31.06 12.83
CA GLY A 419 -3.58 31.04 13.04
C GLY A 419 -2.73 30.52 11.87
N LEU A 420 -3.33 30.14 10.72
CA LEU A 420 -2.62 29.67 9.54
C LEU A 420 -3.19 30.27 8.25
N GLU A 421 -2.36 31.05 7.56
CA GLU A 421 -2.64 31.51 6.20
C GLU A 421 -1.60 30.96 5.24
N GLY A 422 -2.03 30.42 4.10
CA GLY A 422 -1.14 29.84 3.13
C GLY A 422 -1.81 29.58 1.78
N LEU A 423 -1.03 29.14 0.82
CA LEU A 423 -1.49 28.63 -0.45
C LEU A 423 -1.32 27.11 -0.48
N ILE A 424 -2.41 26.36 -0.60
CA ILE A 424 -2.34 24.93 -0.84
C ILE A 424 -2.06 24.73 -2.29
N ASP A 425 -1.06 23.94 -2.61
CA ASP A 425 -0.78 23.59 -4.00
C ASP A 425 -0.90 22.09 -4.26
N VAL A 426 -1.38 21.79 -5.47
CA VAL A 426 -1.47 20.44 -6.03
C VAL A 426 -0.92 20.43 -7.44
N PRO A 427 -0.19 19.40 -7.85
CA PRO A 427 0.29 19.28 -9.23
C PRO A 427 -0.89 19.09 -10.18
N LEU A 428 -0.85 19.79 -11.31
CA LEU A 428 -1.77 19.59 -12.43
C LEU A 428 -1.20 18.59 -13.43
N PRO A 429 -2.04 17.82 -14.12
CA PRO A 429 -1.60 16.86 -15.12
C PRO A 429 -1.11 17.55 -16.39
N PHE A 430 -0.20 16.91 -17.11
CA PHE A 430 0.08 17.20 -18.50
C PHE A 430 -0.94 16.50 -19.41
N ALA A 431 -0.97 16.86 -20.69
CA ALA A 431 -1.92 16.29 -21.65
C ALA A 431 -1.81 14.75 -21.75
N GLU A 432 -0.58 14.22 -21.61
CA GLU A 432 -0.31 12.79 -21.67
C GLU A 432 -0.76 12.02 -20.42
N ASP A 433 -1.00 12.70 -19.32
CA ASP A 433 -1.48 12.09 -18.06
C ASP A 433 -2.99 11.89 -18.10
N VAL A 434 -3.71 12.71 -18.87
CA VAL A 434 -5.17 12.66 -18.95
C VAL A 434 -5.63 11.51 -19.85
N ARG A 435 -6.46 10.63 -19.32
CA ARG A 435 -7.07 9.50 -20.04
C ARG A 435 -8.48 9.85 -20.46
N ALA A 436 -8.68 10.10 -21.76
CA ALA A 436 -10.00 10.35 -22.32
C ALA A 436 -10.63 9.03 -22.79
N TYR A 437 -11.46 8.43 -21.95
CA TYR A 437 -12.23 7.25 -22.33
C TYR A 437 -13.52 7.64 -23.04
N ARG A 438 -13.85 6.91 -24.10
CA ARG A 438 -15.11 7.09 -24.82
C ARG A 438 -16.10 6.03 -24.34
N PHE A 439 -17.10 6.47 -23.61
CA PHE A 439 -18.20 5.63 -23.17
C PHE A 439 -19.47 5.96 -23.96
N ALA A 440 -20.34 4.97 -24.09
CA ALA A 440 -21.66 5.23 -24.63
C ALA A 440 -22.44 6.17 -23.68
N PRO A 441 -23.11 7.21 -24.20
CA PRO A 441 -23.90 8.11 -23.36
C PRO A 441 -25.05 7.36 -22.69
N LEU A 442 -25.35 7.72 -21.42
CA LEU A 442 -26.43 7.13 -20.64
C LEU A 442 -27.77 7.87 -20.76
N ASP A 443 -27.81 8.97 -21.49
CA ASP A 443 -28.98 9.82 -21.71
C ASP A 443 -29.61 9.64 -23.09
N LYS A 444 -28.85 9.13 -24.07
CA LYS A 444 -29.27 8.99 -25.48
C LYS A 444 -28.63 7.79 -26.15
N VAL A 445 -29.29 7.25 -27.15
CA VAL A 445 -28.75 6.20 -28.01
C VAL A 445 -28.79 6.73 -29.47
N PHE A 446 -27.75 6.47 -30.23
CA PHE A 446 -27.73 6.78 -31.66
C PHE A 446 -28.15 5.54 -32.47
N ASN A 447 -29.09 5.70 -33.39
CA ASN A 447 -29.46 4.63 -34.29
C ASN A 447 -28.44 4.48 -35.44
N SER A 448 -28.58 3.46 -36.27
CA SER A 448 -27.66 3.19 -37.37
C SER A 448 -27.65 4.29 -38.45
N SER A 449 -28.65 5.15 -38.45
CA SER A 449 -28.77 6.32 -39.35
C SER A 449 -28.26 7.62 -38.70
N GLY A 450 -27.71 7.59 -37.49
CA GLY A 450 -27.21 8.75 -36.77
C GLY A 450 -28.27 9.55 -36.01
N GLY A 451 -29.53 9.12 -36.03
CA GLY A 451 -30.62 9.76 -35.29
C GLY A 451 -30.51 9.51 -33.79
N ILE A 452 -30.85 10.53 -32.99
CA ILE A 452 -30.82 10.46 -31.53
C ILE A 452 -32.14 9.84 -31.00
N MET A 453 -32.04 8.85 -30.12
CA MET A 453 -33.16 8.26 -29.41
C MET A 453 -32.99 8.47 -27.91
N GLU A 454 -33.92 9.18 -27.29
CA GLU A 454 -33.94 9.42 -25.82
C GLU A 454 -34.67 8.30 -25.05
N LYS A 455 -35.37 7.43 -25.75
CA LYS A 455 -36.07 6.27 -25.15
C LYS A 455 -35.61 5.00 -25.83
N HIS A 456 -34.90 4.16 -25.10
CA HIS A 456 -34.40 2.86 -25.56
C HIS A 456 -34.25 1.91 -24.38
N LYS A 457 -34.36 0.60 -24.64
CA LYS A 457 -34.25 -0.45 -23.59
C LYS A 457 -32.94 -0.43 -22.80
N ASN A 458 -31.86 0.11 -23.39
CA ASN A 458 -30.53 0.21 -22.75
C ASN A 458 -30.33 1.55 -22.03
N LEU A 459 -31.32 2.44 -22.02
CA LEU A 459 -31.30 3.67 -21.24
C LEU A 459 -32.05 3.46 -19.91
N PRO A 460 -31.55 4.03 -18.81
CA PRO A 460 -32.23 3.93 -17.53
C PRO A 460 -33.58 4.63 -17.58
N SER A 461 -34.63 3.95 -17.07
CA SER A 461 -35.95 4.57 -16.93
C SER A 461 -35.93 5.63 -15.82
N ASN A 462 -36.91 6.56 -15.85
CA ASN A 462 -37.04 7.57 -14.81
C ASN A 462 -37.27 6.94 -13.42
N ASP A 463 -37.99 5.81 -13.37
CA ASP A 463 -38.21 5.07 -12.12
C ASP A 463 -36.89 4.48 -11.58
N LEU A 464 -36.04 3.95 -12.46
CA LEU A 464 -34.70 3.45 -12.08
C LEU A 464 -33.79 4.58 -11.58
N LYS A 465 -33.79 5.72 -12.27
CA LYS A 465 -33.04 6.91 -11.82
C LYS A 465 -33.52 7.39 -10.45
N ALA A 466 -34.83 7.50 -10.24
CA ALA A 466 -35.41 7.92 -8.97
C ALA A 466 -35.14 6.91 -7.83
N ALA A 467 -35.14 5.61 -8.14
CA ALA A 467 -34.81 4.58 -7.15
C ALA A 467 -33.32 4.62 -6.77
N MET A 468 -32.44 4.86 -7.77
CA MET A 468 -31.01 5.01 -7.53
C MET A 468 -30.71 6.27 -6.71
N SER A 469 -31.32 7.42 -7.01
CA SER A 469 -31.14 8.64 -6.20
C SER A 469 -31.53 8.39 -4.74
N LYS A 470 -32.68 7.78 -4.50
CA LYS A 470 -33.11 7.47 -3.13
C LYS A 470 -32.18 6.52 -2.41
N PHE A 471 -31.58 5.57 -3.12
CA PHE A 471 -30.57 4.69 -2.55
C PHE A 471 -29.30 5.48 -2.20
N VAL A 472 -28.80 6.31 -3.11
CA VAL A 472 -27.64 7.17 -2.84
C VAL A 472 -27.89 8.08 -1.65
N ASP A 473 -29.04 8.76 -1.60
CA ASP A 473 -29.42 9.64 -0.48
C ASP A 473 -29.51 8.86 0.86
N SER A 474 -29.98 7.59 0.83
CA SER A 474 -30.07 6.76 2.04
C SER A 474 -28.70 6.22 2.53
N MET A 475 -27.69 6.26 1.70
CA MET A 475 -26.32 5.83 2.00
C MET A 475 -25.36 7.02 2.14
N ASP A 476 -25.88 8.23 2.31
CA ASP A 476 -25.06 9.42 2.52
C ASP A 476 -24.28 9.33 3.85
N LEU A 477 -22.97 9.47 3.75
CA LEU A 477 -22.04 9.39 4.89
C LEU A 477 -21.74 10.75 5.52
N SER A 478 -22.16 11.86 4.90
CA SER A 478 -21.81 13.21 5.35
C SER A 478 -22.38 13.57 6.73
N THR A 479 -23.46 12.90 7.12
CA THR A 479 -24.14 13.11 8.40
C THR A 479 -24.40 11.82 9.16
N ALA A 480 -23.76 10.73 8.78
CA ALA A 480 -23.99 9.40 9.35
C ALA A 480 -23.11 9.12 10.58
N GLY A 481 -22.07 9.90 10.81
CA GLY A 481 -21.24 9.88 12.01
C GLY A 481 -21.79 10.77 13.12
N LYS A 482 -21.07 10.80 14.21
CA LYS A 482 -21.32 11.69 15.35
C LYS A 482 -20.00 12.33 15.76
N ASP A 483 -20.04 13.61 16.11
CA ASP A 483 -18.92 14.30 16.74
C ASP A 483 -18.84 14.03 18.26
N ASP A 484 -17.87 14.61 18.93
CA ASP A 484 -17.66 14.48 20.38
C ASP A 484 -18.84 15.01 21.22
N GLU A 485 -19.67 15.90 20.64
CA GLU A 485 -20.87 16.45 21.26
C GLU A 485 -22.13 15.64 20.97
N GLY A 486 -22.01 14.60 20.09
CA GLY A 486 -23.08 13.71 19.68
C GLY A 486 -23.93 14.22 18.51
N GLU A 487 -23.58 15.35 17.92
CA GLU A 487 -24.24 15.93 16.74
C GLU A 487 -23.86 15.17 15.46
N PRO A 488 -24.72 15.18 14.44
CA PRO A 488 -24.43 14.53 13.15
C PRO A 488 -23.16 15.08 12.51
N ALA A 489 -22.21 14.20 12.23
CA ALA A 489 -20.93 14.53 11.61
C ALA A 489 -20.59 13.54 10.48
N GLU A 490 -19.51 13.79 9.78
CA GLU A 490 -19.02 12.88 8.75
C GLU A 490 -18.62 11.53 9.36
N TYR A 491 -19.14 10.43 8.77
CA TYR A 491 -18.88 9.07 9.25
C TYR A 491 -17.41 8.68 9.16
N MET A 492 -16.70 9.23 8.19
CA MET A 492 -15.30 8.88 7.85
C MET A 492 -14.37 10.08 8.06
N ALA A 493 -14.18 10.51 9.31
CA ALA A 493 -13.22 11.54 9.64
C ALA A 493 -11.79 11.08 9.26
N ILE A 494 -10.99 11.98 8.70
CA ILE A 494 -9.61 11.68 8.24
C ILE A 494 -8.74 11.24 9.43
N GLU A 495 -8.96 11.83 10.59
CA GLU A 495 -8.25 11.58 11.85
C GLU A 495 -8.42 10.13 12.31
N ASP A 496 -9.58 9.52 12.03
CA ASP A 496 -9.93 8.14 12.41
C ASP A 496 -9.65 7.11 11.31
N THR A 497 -9.17 7.55 10.16
CA THR A 497 -8.91 6.70 9.00
C THR A 497 -7.46 6.23 8.98
N TYR A 498 -7.21 5.05 9.52
CA TYR A 498 -5.88 4.44 9.59
C TYR A 498 -5.63 3.49 8.42
N SER A 499 -4.38 3.44 7.94
CA SER A 499 -3.97 2.50 6.90
C SER A 499 -3.83 1.07 7.45
N PRO A 500 -4.69 0.11 7.04
CA PRO A 500 -4.60 -1.26 7.55
C PRO A 500 -3.25 -1.91 7.26
N VAL A 501 -2.68 -1.65 6.08
CA VAL A 501 -1.41 -2.25 5.64
C VAL A 501 -0.24 -1.79 6.51
N LEU A 502 -0.12 -0.46 6.75
CA LEU A 502 0.97 0.10 7.56
C LEU A 502 0.94 -0.43 8.98
N HIS A 503 -0.22 -0.35 9.62
CA HIS A 503 -0.35 -0.69 11.04
C HIS A 503 -0.32 -2.20 11.26
N ARG A 504 -0.90 -3.00 10.34
CA ARG A 504 -0.85 -4.46 10.43
C ARG A 504 0.56 -5.01 10.30
N ILE A 505 1.35 -4.51 9.36
CA ILE A 505 2.76 -4.90 9.20
C ILE A 505 3.55 -4.52 10.46
N SER A 506 3.36 -3.29 10.98
CA SER A 506 4.02 -2.86 12.21
C SER A 506 3.64 -3.72 13.42
N GLN A 507 2.36 -4.05 13.57
CA GLN A 507 1.87 -4.94 14.63
C GLN A 507 2.49 -6.34 14.53
N ALA A 508 2.54 -6.90 13.31
CA ALA A 508 3.11 -8.22 13.08
C ALA A 508 4.61 -8.27 13.43
N ILE A 509 5.37 -7.24 13.03
CA ILE A 509 6.80 -7.13 13.34
C ILE A 509 7.01 -7.05 14.86
N ARG A 510 6.27 -6.16 15.54
CA ARG A 510 6.37 -5.99 17.01
C ARG A 510 6.01 -7.27 17.77
N ARG A 511 4.93 -7.94 17.35
CA ARG A 511 4.52 -9.22 17.97
C ARG A 511 5.60 -10.29 17.80
N ARG A 512 6.17 -10.44 16.61
CA ARG A 512 7.25 -11.40 16.35
C ARG A 512 8.56 -11.07 17.07
N ALA A 513 8.85 -9.80 17.32
CA ALA A 513 10.00 -9.39 18.12
C ALA A 513 9.87 -9.82 19.60
N VAL A 514 8.66 -9.77 20.16
CA VAL A 514 8.43 -10.14 21.57
C VAL A 514 8.15 -11.63 21.73
N LYS A 515 7.30 -12.20 20.88
CA LYS A 515 6.84 -13.58 20.93
C LYS A 515 6.97 -14.23 19.55
N PRO A 516 8.14 -14.76 19.19
CA PRO A 516 8.41 -15.30 17.86
C PRO A 516 7.54 -16.52 17.52
N ASP A 517 7.15 -17.31 18.52
CA ASP A 517 6.45 -18.59 18.33
C ASP A 517 4.93 -18.45 18.32
N GLU A 518 4.39 -17.36 18.87
CA GLU A 518 2.96 -17.13 18.88
C GLU A 518 2.41 -16.64 17.53
N GLY A 519 1.18 -17.05 17.21
CA GLY A 519 0.45 -16.54 16.05
C GLY A 519 0.23 -15.02 16.10
N ILE A 520 0.14 -14.40 14.94
CA ILE A 520 -0.19 -12.97 14.84
C ILE A 520 -1.70 -12.82 15.11
N PRO A 521 -2.13 -12.04 16.11
CA PRO A 521 -3.53 -11.85 16.44
C PRO A 521 -4.31 -11.25 15.26
N PRO A 522 -5.64 -11.38 15.21
CA PRO A 522 -6.45 -10.73 14.18
C PRO A 522 -6.23 -9.20 14.19
N PRO A 523 -6.50 -8.51 13.07
CA PRO A 523 -6.41 -7.06 13.03
C PRO A 523 -7.46 -6.45 13.99
N PRO A 524 -7.12 -5.36 14.71
CA PRO A 524 -8.10 -4.65 15.53
C PRO A 524 -9.22 -4.06 14.66
N ASP A 525 -10.42 -3.93 15.23
CA ASP A 525 -11.61 -3.45 14.53
C ASP A 525 -11.44 -2.05 13.96
N VAL A 526 -10.67 -1.19 14.62
CA VAL A 526 -10.35 0.15 14.13
C VAL A 526 -9.65 0.14 12.74
N LEU A 527 -8.91 -0.92 12.41
CA LEU A 527 -8.28 -1.08 11.09
C LEU A 527 -9.22 -1.67 10.04
N THR A 528 -10.25 -2.38 10.45
CA THR A 528 -11.19 -3.07 9.55
C THR A 528 -12.52 -2.33 9.39
N LYS A 529 -12.79 -1.34 10.23
CA LYS A 529 -14.01 -0.51 10.23
C LYS A 529 -14.42 -0.04 8.83
N TRP A 530 -13.46 0.40 8.04
CA TRP A 530 -13.68 0.94 6.69
C TRP A 530 -13.67 -0.11 5.57
N SER A 531 -13.53 -1.40 5.92
CA SER A 531 -13.54 -2.50 4.94
C SER A 531 -14.95 -2.88 4.49
N HIS A 532 -15.95 -2.45 5.24
CA HIS A 532 -17.36 -2.73 4.99
C HIS A 532 -18.19 -1.46 5.14
N PRO A 533 -19.31 -1.36 4.43
CA PRO A 533 -20.25 -0.26 4.64
C PRO A 533 -20.85 -0.33 6.05
N PRO A 534 -21.28 0.81 6.65
CA PRO A 534 -21.89 0.81 7.97
C PRO A 534 -23.17 -0.01 7.99
N THR A 535 -23.23 -0.99 8.89
CA THR A 535 -24.35 -1.95 8.99
C THR A 535 -25.67 -1.28 9.23
N GLU A 536 -25.70 -0.26 10.09
CA GLU A 536 -26.91 0.52 10.39
C GLU A 536 -27.50 1.21 9.15
N LEU A 537 -26.65 1.81 8.30
CA LEU A 537 -27.10 2.42 7.04
C LEU A 537 -27.59 1.37 6.05
N VAL A 538 -26.90 0.24 5.95
CA VAL A 538 -27.30 -0.87 5.07
C VAL A 538 -28.66 -1.41 5.49
N GLU A 539 -28.91 -1.64 6.79
CA GLU A 539 -30.19 -2.08 7.32
C GLU A 539 -31.30 -1.06 7.06
N LYS A 540 -31.04 0.21 7.33
CA LYS A 540 -31.99 1.33 7.09
C LYS A 540 -32.31 1.46 5.59
N SER A 541 -31.33 1.19 4.72
CA SER A 541 -31.48 1.29 3.27
C SER A 541 -32.02 0.02 2.60
N SER A 542 -32.21 -1.06 3.33
CA SER A 542 -32.60 -2.38 2.79
C SER A 542 -33.83 -2.33 1.88
N GLY A 543 -34.88 -1.60 2.27
CA GLY A 543 -36.08 -1.41 1.47
C GLY A 543 -35.84 -0.64 0.15
N GLN A 544 -34.87 0.27 0.13
CA GLN A 544 -34.48 0.99 -1.10
C GLN A 544 -33.67 0.08 -2.02
N ILE A 545 -32.78 -0.74 -1.47
CA ILE A 545 -32.00 -1.74 -2.21
C ILE A 545 -32.93 -2.75 -2.87
N GLU A 546 -33.91 -3.31 -2.14
CA GLU A 546 -34.89 -4.26 -2.71
C GLU A 546 -35.71 -3.64 -3.85
N LYS A 547 -36.14 -2.40 -3.67
CA LYS A 547 -36.87 -1.66 -4.70
C LYS A 547 -36.01 -1.44 -5.94
N LEU A 548 -34.74 -1.06 -5.76
CA LEU A 548 -33.78 -0.86 -6.83
C LEU A 548 -33.52 -2.17 -7.60
N ILE A 549 -33.27 -3.28 -6.88
CA ILE A 549 -33.07 -4.61 -7.49
C ILE A 549 -34.26 -5.02 -8.34
N ARG A 550 -35.51 -4.78 -7.85
CA ARG A 550 -36.72 -5.10 -8.57
C ARG A 550 -36.90 -4.28 -9.86
N ILE A 551 -36.68 -2.97 -9.78
CA ILE A 551 -36.80 -2.08 -10.94
C ILE A 551 -35.72 -2.35 -11.97
N ALA A 552 -34.49 -2.62 -11.51
CA ALA A 552 -33.34 -2.92 -12.37
C ALA A 552 -33.39 -4.34 -12.96
N ASP A 553 -34.31 -5.21 -12.52
CA ASP A 553 -34.40 -6.64 -12.92
C ASP A 553 -33.05 -7.35 -12.83
N VAL A 554 -32.36 -7.16 -11.68
CA VAL A 554 -31.03 -7.73 -11.45
C VAL A 554 -31.11 -9.26 -11.43
N LYS A 555 -30.37 -9.89 -12.32
CA LYS A 555 -30.26 -11.34 -12.42
C LYS A 555 -28.85 -11.80 -12.06
N LYS A 556 -28.77 -12.92 -11.34
CA LYS A 556 -27.48 -13.53 -11.05
C LYS A 556 -26.80 -13.95 -12.36
N VAL A 557 -25.64 -13.40 -12.62
CA VAL A 557 -24.82 -13.82 -13.77
C VAL A 557 -24.41 -15.29 -13.53
N PRO A 558 -24.65 -16.22 -14.47
CA PRO A 558 -24.19 -17.59 -14.35
C PRO A 558 -22.67 -17.61 -14.20
N ALA A 559 -22.16 -18.52 -13.37
CA ALA A 559 -20.73 -18.68 -13.18
C ALA A 559 -20.04 -18.90 -14.52
N ILE A 560 -19.10 -18.05 -14.86
CA ILE A 560 -18.29 -18.19 -16.09
C ILE A 560 -17.40 -19.41 -15.87
N THR A 561 -17.60 -20.45 -16.68
CA THR A 561 -16.69 -21.60 -16.72
C THR A 561 -15.29 -21.10 -17.11
N LYS A 562 -14.24 -21.68 -16.53
CA LYS A 562 -12.83 -21.26 -16.77
C LYS A 562 -12.50 -21.12 -18.27
N ALA A 563 -13.17 -21.92 -19.13
CA ALA A 563 -13.05 -21.88 -20.57
C ALA A 563 -13.51 -20.58 -21.25
N LYS A 564 -14.47 -19.84 -20.64
CA LYS A 564 -14.95 -18.55 -21.18
C LYS A 564 -14.21 -17.34 -20.62
N ARG A 565 -13.29 -17.53 -19.67
CA ARG A 565 -12.59 -16.43 -18.96
C ARG A 565 -11.66 -15.61 -19.87
N ASN A 566 -11.22 -16.17 -20.98
CA ASN A 566 -10.35 -15.48 -21.95
C ASN A 566 -11.11 -14.70 -23.01
N ARG A 567 -12.45 -14.71 -22.97
CA ARG A 567 -13.33 -13.99 -23.91
C ARG A 567 -14.38 -13.18 -23.17
N GLU A 568 -13.97 -12.32 -22.25
CA GLU A 568 -14.86 -11.22 -21.85
C GLU A 568 -14.90 -10.19 -22.98
N VAL A 569 -15.78 -10.42 -23.91
CA VAL A 569 -16.26 -9.35 -24.78
C VAL A 569 -17.09 -8.43 -23.91
N VAL A 570 -16.55 -7.27 -23.59
CA VAL A 570 -17.31 -6.17 -23.01
C VAL A 570 -18.37 -5.80 -24.05
N LYS A 571 -19.58 -6.36 -23.93
CA LYS A 571 -20.71 -5.89 -24.73
C LYS A 571 -20.96 -4.46 -24.32
N PRO A 572 -21.01 -3.49 -25.26
CA PRO A 572 -21.35 -2.13 -24.93
C PRO A 572 -22.69 -2.13 -24.19
N ILE A 573 -22.74 -1.50 -23.02
CA ILE A 573 -23.94 -1.40 -22.16
C ILE A 573 -25.15 -0.85 -22.93
N SER A 574 -24.88 -0.07 -23.94
CA SER A 574 -25.91 0.62 -24.78
C SER A 574 -26.38 -0.15 -26.00
N GLY A 575 -25.82 -1.33 -26.32
CA GLY A 575 -26.08 -2.03 -27.61
C GLY A 575 -25.64 -1.22 -28.83
N LEU A 576 -24.94 -0.13 -28.65
CA LEU A 576 -24.34 0.68 -29.70
C LEU A 576 -23.16 -0.04 -30.31
N ASP A 577 -23.20 -0.19 -31.62
CA ASP A 577 -22.00 -0.51 -32.39
C ASP A 577 -21.13 0.76 -32.47
N VAL A 578 -20.30 0.95 -31.43
CA VAL A 578 -19.38 2.09 -31.30
C VAL A 578 -18.41 2.14 -32.49
N GLU A 579 -18.13 1.00 -33.12
CA GLU A 579 -17.25 0.90 -34.27
C GLU A 579 -17.92 1.32 -35.58
N ALA A 580 -19.25 1.13 -35.70
CA ALA A 580 -20.03 1.68 -36.79
C ALA A 580 -20.13 3.20 -36.71
N LEU A 581 -20.17 3.78 -35.51
CA LEU A 581 -20.18 5.24 -35.26
C LEU A 581 -18.83 5.91 -35.50
N LEU A 582 -17.72 5.20 -35.34
CA LEU A 582 -16.37 5.73 -35.59
C LEU A 582 -15.92 5.64 -37.04
N GLY A 583 -16.81 5.23 -37.98
CA GLY A 583 -16.48 5.08 -39.40
C GLY A 583 -15.40 4.01 -39.59
N ARG A 584 -15.70 2.77 -39.21
CA ARG A 584 -14.77 1.66 -39.43
C ARG A 584 -14.28 1.67 -40.86
N GLU A 585 -12.99 1.88 -41.06
CA GLU A 585 -12.31 1.38 -42.24
C GLU A 585 -12.72 -0.08 -42.45
N LYS A 586 -13.13 -0.43 -43.65
CA LYS A 586 -13.46 -1.84 -44.00
C LYS A 586 -12.33 -2.70 -43.52
N ARG A 587 -12.63 -3.68 -42.68
CA ARG A 587 -11.69 -4.65 -42.13
C ARG A 587 -10.77 -5.11 -43.27
N GLN A 588 -9.48 -4.84 -43.17
CA GLN A 588 -8.48 -5.29 -44.15
C GLN A 588 -8.47 -6.82 -44.13
N LYS A 589 -8.56 -7.42 -45.33
CA LYS A 589 -8.38 -8.86 -45.50
C LYS A 589 -6.96 -9.23 -45.10
N ILE A 590 -6.80 -10.45 -44.59
CA ILE A 590 -5.49 -10.96 -44.20
C ILE A 590 -4.58 -11.03 -45.45
N THR A 591 -3.46 -10.28 -45.40
CA THR A 591 -2.48 -10.20 -46.47
C THR A 591 -1.44 -11.31 -46.33
N VAL A 592 -0.78 -11.68 -47.46
CA VAL A 592 0.25 -12.77 -47.42
C VAL A 592 1.50 -12.31 -46.64
N GLU A 593 1.84 -11.07 -46.70
CA GLU A 593 3.05 -10.49 -46.10
C GLU A 593 2.98 -10.41 -44.58
N ASN A 594 1.79 -10.11 -44.01
CA ASN A 594 1.57 -9.89 -42.57
C ASN A 594 0.49 -10.83 -41.99
N ALA A 595 0.36 -12.03 -42.52
CA ALA A 595 -0.76 -12.90 -42.21
C ALA A 595 -0.90 -13.25 -40.72
N ILE A 596 0.20 -13.53 -39.99
CA ILE A 596 0.16 -13.91 -38.59
C ILE A 596 -0.35 -12.77 -37.69
N PRO A 597 0.23 -11.57 -37.68
CA PRO A 597 -0.27 -10.49 -36.84
C PRO A 597 -1.68 -10.03 -37.21
N GLU A 598 -2.02 -10.03 -38.49
CA GLU A 598 -3.37 -9.68 -38.96
C GLU A 598 -4.40 -10.73 -38.55
N PHE A 599 -4.04 -12.02 -38.61
CA PHE A 599 -4.89 -13.12 -38.15
C PHE A 599 -5.14 -13.04 -36.64
N LYS A 600 -4.09 -12.89 -35.82
CA LYS A 600 -4.21 -12.73 -34.37
C LYS A 600 -5.05 -11.51 -33.99
N ARG A 601 -4.82 -10.38 -34.65
CA ARG A 601 -5.60 -9.15 -34.46
C ARG A 601 -7.06 -9.33 -34.88
N ALA A 602 -7.30 -10.02 -35.99
CA ALA A 602 -8.64 -10.31 -36.45
C ALA A 602 -9.38 -11.26 -35.49
N LEU A 603 -8.71 -12.27 -34.92
CA LEU A 603 -9.29 -13.15 -33.91
C LEU A 603 -9.58 -12.40 -32.60
N SER A 604 -8.69 -11.54 -32.16
CA SER A 604 -8.89 -10.77 -30.91
C SER A 604 -10.04 -9.76 -31.01
N SER A 605 -10.39 -9.31 -32.22
CA SER A 605 -11.51 -8.39 -32.48
C SER A 605 -12.83 -9.10 -32.84
N THR A 606 -12.92 -10.41 -32.69
CA THR A 606 -14.04 -11.23 -33.15
C THR A 606 -14.98 -11.62 -32.01
N ASP A 607 -16.27 -11.34 -32.15
CA ASP A 607 -17.29 -11.48 -31.12
C ASP A 607 -18.20 -12.70 -31.27
N SER A 608 -18.05 -13.49 -32.31
CA SER A 608 -18.90 -14.67 -32.57
C SER A 608 -18.13 -15.79 -33.24
N THR A 609 -18.59 -17.05 -33.03
CA THR A 609 -18.02 -18.25 -33.65
C THR A 609 -18.08 -18.15 -35.18
N ASP A 610 -19.15 -17.61 -35.77
CA ASP A 610 -19.26 -17.39 -37.21
C ASP A 610 -18.17 -16.47 -37.78
N SER A 611 -17.82 -15.47 -37.03
CA SER A 611 -16.72 -14.56 -37.38
C SER A 611 -15.36 -15.22 -37.26
N VAL A 612 -15.13 -16.13 -36.28
CA VAL A 612 -13.92 -16.97 -36.18
C VAL A 612 -13.78 -17.86 -37.39
N VAL A 613 -14.87 -18.53 -37.81
CA VAL A 613 -14.89 -19.37 -39.02
C VAL A 613 -14.49 -18.56 -40.26
N LYS A 614 -14.98 -17.30 -40.38
CA LYS A 614 -14.65 -16.41 -41.48
C LYS A 614 -13.18 -16.01 -41.49
N VAL A 615 -12.62 -15.63 -40.34
CA VAL A 615 -11.20 -15.28 -40.19
C VAL A 615 -10.30 -16.48 -40.49
N THR A 616 -10.67 -17.65 -40.00
CA THR A 616 -9.94 -18.89 -40.25
C THR A 616 -9.95 -19.28 -41.74
N ARG A 617 -11.07 -19.01 -42.42
CA ARG A 617 -11.17 -19.22 -43.89
C ARG A 617 -10.23 -18.25 -44.62
N GLU A 618 -10.20 -16.97 -44.26
CA GLU A 618 -9.32 -15.97 -44.87
C GLU A 618 -7.84 -16.35 -44.72
N MET A 619 -7.43 -16.80 -43.51
CA MET A 619 -6.08 -17.27 -43.27
C MET A 619 -5.78 -18.56 -44.10
N GLY A 620 -6.75 -19.45 -44.20
CA GLY A 620 -6.65 -20.64 -45.05
C GLY A 620 -6.51 -20.27 -46.54
N ASP A 621 -7.18 -19.25 -47.04
CA ASP A 621 -7.02 -18.76 -48.42
C ASP A 621 -5.63 -18.16 -48.63
N THR A 622 -5.05 -17.53 -47.64
CA THR A 622 -3.65 -17.05 -47.65
C THR A 622 -2.66 -18.21 -47.78
N VAL A 623 -2.86 -19.32 -47.00
CA VAL A 623 -2.07 -20.54 -47.12
C VAL A 623 -2.17 -21.14 -48.54
N ARG A 624 -3.40 -21.22 -49.10
CA ARG A 624 -3.62 -21.70 -50.46
C ARG A 624 -2.93 -20.82 -51.50
N THR A 625 -2.96 -19.53 -51.32
CA THR A 625 -2.31 -18.54 -52.23
C THR A 625 -0.79 -18.71 -52.21
N LEU A 626 -0.19 -18.90 -51.03
CA LEU A 626 1.22 -19.21 -50.88
C LEU A 626 1.62 -20.48 -51.64
N LEU A 627 0.87 -21.58 -51.45
CA LEU A 627 1.18 -22.85 -52.07
C LEU A 627 1.02 -22.80 -53.58
N LYS A 628 0.03 -22.05 -54.11
CA LYS A 628 -0.13 -21.81 -55.57
C LYS A 628 0.98 -21.00 -56.20
N ARG A 629 1.58 -20.08 -55.41
CA ARG A 629 2.71 -19.22 -55.87
C ARG A 629 4.07 -19.90 -55.65
N SER A 630 4.11 -21.05 -54.98
CA SER A 630 5.36 -21.71 -54.63
C SER A 630 6.04 -22.27 -55.89
N THR A 631 7.30 -21.93 -56.07
CA THR A 631 8.18 -22.62 -57.03
C THR A 631 8.98 -23.68 -56.27
N GLY A 632 8.54 -24.92 -56.38
CA GLY A 632 9.04 -26.02 -55.54
C GLY A 632 8.60 -25.86 -54.08
N ASP A 633 9.53 -25.91 -53.14
CA ASP A 633 9.30 -25.85 -51.68
C ASP A 633 9.57 -24.47 -51.03
N SER A 634 9.82 -23.42 -51.85
CA SER A 634 10.29 -22.13 -51.40
C SER A 634 9.36 -21.41 -50.36
N THR A 635 8.04 -21.64 -50.41
CA THR A 635 7.08 -21.03 -49.50
C THR A 635 6.51 -21.99 -48.46
N TRP A 636 6.95 -23.25 -48.46
CA TRP A 636 6.39 -24.29 -47.59
C TRP A 636 6.63 -24.07 -46.12
N GLY A 637 7.79 -23.50 -45.75
CA GLY A 637 8.11 -23.11 -44.38
C GLY A 637 7.12 -22.09 -43.84
N GLN A 638 6.84 -21.05 -44.62
CA GLN A 638 5.90 -19.99 -44.26
C GLN A 638 4.45 -20.50 -44.19
N ALA A 639 4.02 -21.33 -45.18
CA ALA A 639 2.71 -21.93 -45.14
C ALA A 639 2.51 -22.87 -43.93
N GLY A 640 3.56 -23.61 -43.53
CA GLY A 640 3.57 -24.44 -42.35
C GLY A 640 3.47 -23.64 -41.05
N GLU A 641 4.14 -22.49 -40.99
CA GLU A 641 4.03 -21.57 -39.85
C GLU A 641 2.63 -20.98 -39.72
N TYR A 642 1.98 -20.61 -40.83
CA TYR A 642 0.60 -20.14 -40.82
C TYR A 642 -0.38 -21.21 -40.33
N LEU A 643 -0.21 -22.47 -40.76
CA LEU A 643 -1.00 -23.60 -40.26
C LEU A 643 -0.78 -23.86 -38.77
N ARG A 644 0.47 -23.73 -38.30
CA ARG A 644 0.81 -23.89 -36.88
C ARG A 644 0.12 -22.80 -36.07
N THR A 645 0.21 -21.53 -36.49
CA THR A 645 -0.44 -20.41 -35.80
C THR A 645 -1.96 -20.59 -35.78
N MET A 646 -2.59 -20.96 -36.89
CA MET A 646 -4.03 -21.27 -36.92
C MET A 646 -4.41 -22.35 -35.90
N ARG A 647 -3.62 -23.45 -35.85
CA ARG A 647 -3.86 -24.56 -34.94
C ARG A 647 -3.73 -24.13 -33.47
N THR A 648 -2.67 -23.43 -33.13
CA THR A 648 -2.41 -22.93 -31.75
C THR A 648 -3.49 -21.96 -31.28
N GLU A 649 -3.81 -20.94 -32.06
CA GLU A 649 -4.83 -19.96 -31.71
C GLU A 649 -6.24 -20.58 -31.58
N LEU A 650 -6.58 -21.56 -32.39
CA LEU A 650 -7.89 -22.23 -32.32
C LEU A 650 -7.96 -23.25 -31.16
N ILE A 651 -6.84 -23.79 -30.69
CA ILE A 651 -6.77 -24.55 -29.44
C ILE A 651 -6.96 -23.60 -28.26
N GLU A 652 -6.27 -22.45 -28.22
CA GLU A 652 -6.40 -21.42 -27.16
C GLU A 652 -7.82 -20.83 -27.11
N LEU A 653 -8.47 -20.69 -28.27
CA LEU A 653 -9.85 -20.23 -28.37
C LEU A 653 -10.89 -21.30 -28.04
N ILE A 654 -10.46 -22.57 -27.78
CA ILE A 654 -11.32 -23.71 -27.48
C ILE A 654 -12.34 -23.99 -28.61
N GLU A 655 -11.94 -23.70 -29.82
CA GLU A 655 -12.71 -23.98 -31.05
C GLU A 655 -11.94 -24.92 -32.02
N PRO A 656 -11.50 -26.09 -31.54
CA PRO A 656 -10.66 -27.02 -32.33
C PRO A 656 -11.36 -27.54 -33.60
N ASP A 657 -12.68 -27.65 -33.56
CA ASP A 657 -13.45 -28.19 -34.71
C ASP A 657 -13.43 -27.24 -35.92
N ILE A 658 -13.22 -25.95 -35.73
CA ILE A 658 -13.05 -25.02 -36.84
C ILE A 658 -11.75 -25.32 -37.59
N TYR A 659 -10.66 -25.61 -36.87
CA TYR A 659 -9.42 -26.04 -37.47
C TYR A 659 -9.54 -27.43 -38.11
N ASN A 660 -10.17 -28.38 -37.40
CA ASN A 660 -10.38 -29.75 -37.90
C ASN A 660 -11.16 -29.74 -39.23
N ASN A 661 -12.24 -29.00 -39.31
CA ASN A 661 -13.02 -28.83 -40.55
C ASN A 661 -12.21 -28.16 -41.68
N PHE A 662 -11.34 -27.24 -41.35
CA PHE A 662 -10.46 -26.59 -42.33
C PHE A 662 -9.42 -27.59 -42.86
N ILE A 663 -8.69 -28.31 -41.99
CA ILE A 663 -7.58 -29.18 -42.37
C ILE A 663 -8.09 -30.44 -43.11
N GLU A 664 -9.32 -30.92 -42.83
CA GLU A 664 -9.96 -31.97 -43.59
C GLU A 664 -10.25 -31.54 -45.05
N LYS A 665 -10.80 -30.35 -45.23
CA LYS A 665 -11.04 -29.78 -46.55
C LYS A 665 -9.73 -29.54 -47.30
N PHE A 666 -8.72 -29.07 -46.62
CA PHE A 666 -7.39 -28.84 -47.18
C PHE A 666 -6.71 -30.16 -47.60
N LYS A 667 -6.85 -31.24 -46.81
CA LYS A 667 -6.37 -32.57 -47.17
C LYS A 667 -7.03 -33.09 -48.46
N LYS A 668 -8.36 -32.94 -48.60
CA LYS A 668 -9.10 -33.30 -49.81
C LYS A 668 -8.58 -32.57 -51.06
N GLN A 669 -8.27 -31.28 -50.94
CA GLN A 669 -7.70 -30.47 -52.02
C GLN A 669 -6.31 -30.99 -52.45
N LEU A 670 -5.47 -31.35 -51.50
CA LEU A 670 -4.17 -31.99 -51.77
C LEU A 670 -4.31 -33.34 -52.47
N GLN A 671 -5.30 -34.14 -52.07
CA GLN A 671 -5.60 -35.42 -52.74
C GLN A 671 -6.07 -35.25 -54.18
N ASN A 672 -6.84 -34.21 -54.43
CA ASN A 672 -7.33 -33.89 -55.78
C ASN A 672 -6.25 -33.29 -56.72
N GLY A 673 -5.05 -33.01 -56.19
CA GLY A 673 -3.93 -32.48 -56.95
C GLY A 673 -3.89 -30.97 -57.09
N ASP A 674 -4.69 -30.23 -56.30
CA ASP A 674 -4.69 -28.75 -56.33
C ASP A 674 -3.34 -28.17 -55.84
N PHE A 675 -2.56 -28.92 -55.07
CA PHE A 675 -1.27 -28.55 -54.53
C PHE A 675 -0.31 -29.79 -54.53
N ASP A 676 0.99 -29.51 -54.36
CA ASP A 676 2.01 -30.55 -54.27
C ASP A 676 1.80 -31.45 -53.03
N LYS A 677 1.66 -32.76 -53.26
CA LYS A 677 1.42 -33.78 -52.21
C LYS A 677 2.58 -33.93 -51.24
N TYR A 678 3.80 -33.56 -51.64
CA TYR A 678 4.97 -33.57 -50.74
C TYR A 678 4.86 -32.55 -49.61
N PHE A 679 4.12 -31.45 -49.79
CA PHE A 679 3.82 -30.50 -48.69
C PHE A 679 3.14 -31.19 -47.49
N TRP A 680 2.28 -32.19 -47.75
CA TRP A 680 1.64 -32.95 -46.68
C TRP A 680 2.64 -33.73 -45.85
N PHE A 681 3.60 -34.40 -46.49
CA PHE A 681 4.57 -35.23 -45.82
C PHE A 681 5.68 -34.44 -45.15
N ASP A 682 6.23 -33.46 -45.83
CA ASP A 682 7.39 -32.69 -45.38
C ASP A 682 7.04 -31.57 -44.38
N VAL A 683 5.80 -31.05 -44.42
CA VAL A 683 5.38 -29.96 -43.54
C VAL A 683 4.28 -30.42 -42.59
N VAL A 684 3.11 -30.84 -43.07
CA VAL A 684 1.96 -31.13 -42.21
C VAL A 684 2.20 -32.35 -41.31
N ARG A 685 2.68 -33.47 -41.85
CA ARG A 685 2.94 -34.69 -41.09
C ARG A 685 4.15 -34.53 -40.17
N LYS A 686 5.27 -34.00 -40.70
CA LYS A 686 6.52 -33.81 -39.95
C LYS A 686 6.34 -32.89 -38.76
N ASN A 687 5.57 -31.82 -38.88
CA ASN A 687 5.32 -30.85 -37.84
C ASN A 687 4.03 -31.09 -37.02
N LYS A 688 3.39 -32.26 -37.21
CA LYS A 688 2.16 -32.64 -36.49
C LYS A 688 1.02 -31.61 -36.59
N LEU A 689 0.80 -31.03 -37.78
CA LEU A 689 -0.22 -30.02 -38.05
C LEU A 689 -1.55 -30.65 -38.55
N GLY A 690 -1.86 -31.89 -38.19
CA GLY A 690 -3.11 -32.56 -38.51
C GLY A 690 -4.26 -32.20 -37.56
N LEU A 691 -5.21 -33.15 -37.41
CA LEU A 691 -6.37 -32.96 -36.54
C LEU A 691 -5.95 -32.67 -35.09
N ILE A 692 -6.71 -31.82 -34.42
CA ILE A 692 -6.66 -31.62 -32.99
C ILE A 692 -7.57 -32.65 -32.33
N HIS A 693 -7.06 -33.41 -31.35
CA HIS A 693 -7.79 -34.47 -30.66
C HIS A 693 -8.06 -34.15 -29.19
N GLY A 694 -8.90 -34.95 -28.53
CA GLY A 694 -9.34 -34.69 -27.15
C GLY A 694 -8.23 -34.65 -26.10
N GLY A 695 -7.03 -35.19 -26.38
CA GLY A 695 -5.86 -35.00 -25.49
C GLY A 695 -5.16 -33.65 -25.61
N GLU A 696 -5.46 -32.85 -26.65
CA GLU A 696 -4.88 -31.54 -26.90
C GLU A 696 -5.87 -30.40 -26.62
N ALA A 697 -7.18 -30.66 -26.76
CA ALA A 697 -8.24 -29.68 -26.49
C ALA A 697 -9.51 -30.38 -25.96
N GLU A 698 -10.13 -29.83 -24.93
CA GLU A 698 -11.29 -30.46 -24.25
C GLU A 698 -12.58 -30.47 -25.09
N ASN A 699 -12.71 -29.63 -26.10
CA ASN A 699 -13.95 -29.40 -26.86
C ASN A 699 -13.95 -30.09 -28.24
N THR A 700 -13.29 -31.23 -28.40
CA THR A 700 -13.36 -32.01 -29.65
C THR A 700 -13.72 -33.44 -29.38
N GLU A 701 -14.57 -34.01 -30.24
CA GLU A 701 -14.95 -35.42 -30.20
C GLU A 701 -13.94 -36.34 -30.92
N ARG A 702 -12.88 -35.76 -31.53
CA ARG A 702 -11.88 -36.52 -32.27
C ARG A 702 -10.96 -37.32 -31.35
N SER A 703 -10.83 -38.60 -31.61
CA SER A 703 -9.92 -39.48 -30.87
C SER A 703 -8.47 -39.37 -31.35
N GLU A 704 -7.51 -39.71 -30.47
CA GLU A 704 -6.09 -39.72 -30.82
C GLU A 704 -5.80 -40.69 -31.98
N ASP A 705 -6.53 -41.83 -32.05
CA ASP A 705 -6.38 -42.80 -33.14
C ASP A 705 -6.86 -42.23 -34.47
N GLU A 706 -7.92 -41.45 -34.50
CA GLU A 706 -8.38 -40.75 -35.71
C GLU A 706 -7.33 -39.74 -36.17
N ALA A 707 -6.75 -38.96 -35.26
CA ALA A 707 -5.71 -37.98 -35.55
C ALA A 707 -4.44 -38.67 -36.10
N ARG A 708 -4.06 -39.85 -35.58
CA ARG A 708 -2.95 -40.64 -36.12
C ARG A 708 -3.23 -41.15 -37.53
N LYS A 709 -4.43 -41.72 -37.77
CA LYS A 709 -4.85 -42.21 -39.08
C LYS A 709 -4.97 -41.10 -40.11
N PHE A 710 -5.28 -39.87 -39.67
CA PHE A 710 -5.45 -38.71 -40.54
C PHE A 710 -4.20 -38.34 -41.32
N TYR A 711 -2.98 -38.65 -40.83
CA TYR A 711 -1.74 -38.36 -41.54
C TYR A 711 -1.50 -39.26 -42.74
N HIS A 712 -2.24 -40.36 -42.91
CA HIS A 712 -2.13 -41.24 -44.09
C HIS A 712 -2.88 -40.62 -45.29
N LEU A 713 -2.18 -40.44 -46.40
CA LEU A 713 -2.76 -40.11 -47.70
C LEU A 713 -2.91 -41.42 -48.48
N ASN A 714 -4.12 -41.74 -48.95
CA ASN A 714 -4.31 -42.81 -49.93
C ASN A 714 -3.76 -42.32 -51.27
N THR A 715 -2.50 -42.55 -51.54
CA THR A 715 -1.84 -42.19 -52.80
C THR A 715 -1.36 -43.48 -53.46
N GLY A 716 -1.88 -43.75 -54.65
CA GLY A 716 -1.16 -44.57 -55.60
C GLY A 716 0.25 -44.00 -55.81
N GLU A 717 1.24 -44.83 -55.94
CA GLU A 717 2.68 -44.66 -55.99
C GLU A 717 3.19 -43.23 -56.17
N LEU A 718 3.91 -42.69 -55.11
CA LEU A 718 4.61 -41.41 -55.17
C LEU A 718 5.77 -41.55 -56.17
N PRO A 719 5.90 -40.67 -57.17
CA PRO A 719 7.07 -40.64 -58.03
C PRO A 719 8.31 -40.32 -57.20
N ASN A 720 9.37 -41.16 -57.39
CA ASN A 720 10.69 -40.94 -56.77
C ASN A 720 11.21 -39.54 -57.13
N ARG A 721 11.47 -38.68 -56.15
CA ARG A 721 12.28 -37.46 -56.33
C ARG A 721 13.69 -37.92 -56.67
N GLY A 722 14.04 -37.87 -57.96
CA GLY A 722 15.45 -38.00 -58.37
C GLY A 722 16.28 -36.91 -57.68
N LYS A 723 17.41 -37.28 -57.09
CA LYS A 723 18.42 -36.36 -56.54
C LYS A 723 18.82 -35.41 -57.71
N VAL A 724 18.50 -34.12 -57.56
CA VAL A 724 19.17 -33.04 -58.24
C VAL A 724 19.86 -32.19 -57.16
#